data_c1aaf984bd8a52c4a5ed6ecf5237cabc
#
_entry.id   c1aaf984bd8a52c4a5ed6ecf5237cabc
#
_cell.length_a   1.000
_cell.length_b   1.000
_cell.length_c   1.000
_cell.angle_alpha   90.00
_cell.angle_beta   90.00
_cell.angle_gamma   90.00
#
_symmetry.space_group_name_H-M   'P 1'
#
loop_
_entity.id
_entity.type
_entity.pdbx_description
1 polymer ?
#
loop_
_entity_poly.entity_id
_entity_poly.type
_entity_poly.pdbx_seq_one_letter_code
_entity_poly.pdbx_strand_id
1 'polypeptide(L)'
;QPDHPEWYMLRGMVPCAEVESNVSCVKLMKGEFADLLKSSAARPMLESVAQILHSSLAGYTSSEAVRILLPFDKVPVEMTAAPVDVLCVAIAALHAFVQLNWTGPDFNLTPVELLRYHAPHHFSLRSVHENEMECDEDTTYARVLHASSLEYLTLHGEPAYHLCQAPFFLVFSLLLFRALGAAENGTLLASLPWWQLRARSVHIRVLDEPVACEEVLLTNAYHMASAFGECSAKASSEADKHAWSHLQARITLECALAHQRAGQDRLASEGLVEAAKMNGLEYELSGALGKRTKWQKEDKTQLVLLAESREAGADCAEEETSTHPTSKNIDSAMPPNQHGWQATVDPSKQVNHQPATYSLNDDTLLEQTQFTKTAPNTEQRLSHLDPGQQPPLAVTDQCILLALCLNIHNTQASHGLTSEQMSAFVERVASHPQNWSVHTMSLLLRARLESTRTRTVERSTLQLQALIDQMPTNDSSIRERVRFFHALDLPAKWSMQCELADRFVSIGMLRSALETYERIEMWEHVVQCLGLLGQHQEGRDIVRDLLEGRKTEADVQLQTKRIATSTSRIPPARFAKAREAKLWCLLGDLEPEQAESHYLHAWDVSDQTSARAARSLGGYHFALHAHEQAAVWLRRTVRINALNTRAWFMLGCSYMRMERWLEAAAAFRKCTALEE
;
A
#
# COMPACT_ATOMS: atom_id res chain seq x y z
N GLN A 1 4.43 -24.25 20.77
CA GLN A 1 5.17 -23.36 21.67
C GLN A 1 5.21 -21.96 21.05
N PRO A 2 4.93 -20.87 21.82
CA PRO A 2 4.94 -19.50 21.28
C PRO A 2 6.34 -19.03 20.86
N ASP A 3 7.38 -19.72 21.26
CA ASP A 3 8.80 -19.42 21.01
C ASP A 3 9.37 -20.09 19.73
N HIS A 4 8.50 -20.65 18.86
CA HIS A 4 8.97 -21.20 17.59
C HIS A 4 9.39 -20.08 16.63
N PRO A 5 10.47 -20.26 15.81
CA PRO A 5 10.96 -19.24 14.87
C PRO A 5 9.91 -18.59 14.00
N GLU A 6 8.93 -19.34 13.52
CA GLU A 6 7.84 -18.84 12.67
C GLU A 6 7.01 -17.73 13.35
N TRP A 7 6.77 -17.83 14.66
CA TRP A 7 5.98 -16.85 15.40
C TRP A 7 6.76 -15.57 15.68
N TYR A 8 8.09 -15.66 15.88
CA TYR A 8 8.95 -14.50 15.98
C TYR A 8 8.95 -13.69 14.67
N MET A 9 9.04 -14.38 13.52
CA MET A 9 8.97 -13.72 12.21
C MET A 9 7.66 -12.94 12.03
N LEU A 10 6.53 -13.50 12.48
CA LEU A 10 5.22 -12.83 12.40
C LEU A 10 5.10 -11.62 13.32
N ARG A 11 5.71 -11.67 14.50
CA ARG A 11 5.76 -10.55 15.47
C ARG A 11 6.77 -9.48 15.07
N GLY A 12 7.75 -9.80 14.22
CA GLY A 12 8.87 -8.92 13.92
C GLY A 12 9.83 -8.70 15.11
N MET A 13 9.89 -9.67 16.03
CA MET A 13 10.73 -9.61 17.24
C MET A 13 12.06 -10.31 17.01
N VAL A 14 13.12 -9.86 17.69
CA VAL A 14 14.41 -10.59 17.68
C VAL A 14 14.26 -11.83 18.54
N PRO A 15 14.71 -13.01 18.06
CA PRO A 15 14.65 -14.22 18.84
C PRO A 15 15.54 -14.13 20.08
N CYS A 16 15.09 -14.73 21.19
CA CYS A 16 15.99 -15.02 22.31
C CYS A 16 17.00 -16.09 21.93
N ALA A 17 18.05 -16.28 22.75
CA ALA A 17 19.26 -17.07 22.46
C ALA A 17 19.01 -18.50 21.90
N GLU A 18 17.85 -19.11 22.16
CA GLU A 18 17.54 -20.46 21.68
C GLU A 18 17.17 -20.49 20.17
N VAL A 19 16.76 -19.37 19.59
CA VAL A 19 16.41 -19.24 18.16
C VAL A 19 17.59 -18.75 17.32
N GLU A 20 18.68 -18.32 17.94
CA GLU A 20 19.92 -17.92 17.24
C GLU A 20 20.55 -19.07 16.42
N SER A 21 20.07 -20.31 16.57
CA SER A 21 20.48 -21.43 15.74
C SER A 21 20.06 -21.33 14.26
N ASN A 22 19.00 -20.56 13.91
CA ASN A 22 18.61 -20.35 12.52
C ASN A 22 19.09 -19.00 12.00
N VAL A 23 20.22 -19.01 11.32
CA VAL A 23 20.88 -17.81 10.75
C VAL A 23 19.96 -17.04 9.80
N SER A 24 19.12 -17.73 9.01
CA SER A 24 18.19 -17.10 8.06
C SER A 24 17.12 -16.29 8.78
N CYS A 25 16.54 -16.83 9.87
CA CYS A 25 15.57 -16.11 10.68
C CYS A 25 16.19 -14.86 11.34
N VAL A 26 17.40 -14.98 11.89
CA VAL A 26 18.09 -13.84 12.51
C VAL A 26 18.36 -12.72 11.50
N LYS A 27 18.85 -13.05 10.29
CA LYS A 27 19.06 -12.07 9.22
C LYS A 27 17.76 -11.38 8.81
N LEU A 28 16.66 -12.15 8.66
CA LEU A 28 15.35 -11.61 8.34
C LEU A 28 14.90 -10.60 9.40
N MET A 29 15.04 -10.94 10.66
CA MET A 29 14.63 -10.10 11.79
C MET A 29 15.48 -8.83 11.93
N LYS A 30 16.73 -8.85 11.48
CA LYS A 30 17.60 -7.66 11.42
C LYS A 30 17.33 -6.79 10.19
N GLY A 31 16.52 -7.25 9.23
CA GLY A 31 16.25 -6.53 7.98
C GLY A 31 17.36 -6.69 6.93
N GLU A 32 18.23 -7.70 7.06
CA GLU A 32 19.31 -8.01 6.12
C GLU A 32 18.77 -8.76 4.89
N PHE A 33 17.80 -8.16 4.18
CA PHE A 33 17.08 -8.80 3.08
C PHE A 33 18.00 -9.12 1.90
N ALA A 34 18.96 -8.25 1.57
CA ALA A 34 19.89 -8.48 0.47
C ALA A 34 20.76 -9.75 0.69
N ASP A 35 21.19 -9.99 1.92
CA ASP A 35 21.99 -11.17 2.26
C ASP A 35 21.18 -12.46 2.20
N LEU A 36 19.90 -12.41 2.57
CA LEU A 36 18.98 -13.53 2.43
C LEU A 36 18.71 -13.87 0.96
N LEU A 37 18.47 -12.86 0.14
CA LEU A 37 18.26 -13.04 -1.30
C LEU A 37 19.51 -13.61 -2.00
N LYS A 38 20.71 -13.34 -1.50
CA LYS A 38 21.97 -13.93 -1.97
C LYS A 38 22.29 -15.31 -1.38
N SER A 39 21.44 -15.82 -0.49
CA SER A 39 21.65 -17.14 0.15
C SER A 39 21.49 -18.31 -0.80
N SER A 40 22.01 -19.48 -0.44
CA SER A 40 21.88 -20.71 -1.21
C SER A 40 20.43 -21.19 -1.34
N ALA A 41 19.54 -20.82 -0.42
CA ALA A 41 18.14 -21.18 -0.44
C ALA A 41 17.36 -20.48 -1.59
N ALA A 42 17.82 -19.31 -2.05
CA ALA A 42 17.23 -18.60 -3.17
C ALA A 42 17.68 -19.14 -4.54
N ARG A 43 18.85 -19.80 -4.58
CA ARG A 43 19.56 -20.18 -5.80
C ARG A 43 18.72 -20.99 -6.79
N PRO A 44 18.07 -22.12 -6.43
CA PRO A 44 17.45 -23.01 -7.41
C PRO A 44 16.40 -22.31 -8.28
N MET A 45 15.56 -21.50 -7.65
CA MET A 45 14.50 -20.77 -8.38
C MET A 45 15.08 -19.60 -9.18
N LEU A 46 16.07 -18.88 -8.65
CA LEU A 46 16.71 -17.77 -9.40
C LEU A 46 17.53 -18.27 -10.58
N GLU A 47 18.20 -19.41 -10.49
CA GLU A 47 18.86 -20.09 -11.62
C GLU A 47 17.83 -20.47 -12.69
N SER A 48 16.69 -21.04 -12.31
CA SER A 48 15.61 -21.38 -13.23
C SER A 48 15.05 -20.14 -13.94
N VAL A 49 14.84 -19.03 -13.22
CA VAL A 49 14.40 -17.77 -13.82
C VAL A 49 15.46 -17.20 -14.76
N ALA A 50 16.74 -17.22 -14.37
CA ALA A 50 17.84 -16.76 -15.21
C ALA A 50 17.98 -17.59 -16.49
N GLN A 51 17.80 -18.92 -16.42
CA GLN A 51 17.79 -19.80 -17.57
C GLN A 51 16.64 -19.51 -18.54
N ILE A 52 15.43 -19.30 -17.99
CA ILE A 52 14.26 -18.93 -18.80
C ILE A 52 14.49 -17.57 -19.47
N LEU A 53 14.98 -16.58 -18.73
CA LEU A 53 15.30 -15.25 -19.27
C LEU A 53 16.32 -15.36 -20.41
N HIS A 54 17.43 -16.06 -20.18
CA HIS A 54 18.47 -16.26 -21.19
C HIS A 54 17.95 -17.01 -22.43
N SER A 55 17.22 -18.12 -22.24
CA SER A 55 16.68 -18.92 -23.34
C SER A 55 15.61 -18.18 -24.16
N SER A 56 14.79 -17.37 -23.49
CA SER A 56 13.75 -16.56 -24.15
C SER A 56 14.32 -15.42 -24.96
N LEU A 57 15.50 -14.90 -24.58
CA LEU A 57 16.16 -13.79 -25.30
C LEU A 57 17.20 -14.25 -26.31
N ALA A 58 17.54 -15.53 -26.33
CA ALA A 58 18.53 -16.08 -27.26
C ALA A 58 18.09 -15.92 -28.72
N GLY A 59 18.87 -15.17 -29.51
CA GLY A 59 18.64 -14.92 -30.92
C GLY A 59 17.82 -13.70 -31.29
N TYR A 60 17.40 -12.91 -30.32
CA TYR A 60 16.68 -11.64 -30.53
C TYR A 60 17.60 -10.43 -30.37
N THR A 61 17.35 -9.39 -31.15
CA THR A 61 17.98 -8.09 -30.96
C THR A 61 17.41 -7.37 -29.73
N SER A 62 18.12 -6.40 -29.15
CA SER A 62 17.65 -5.66 -27.97
C SER A 62 16.28 -5.00 -28.20
N SER A 63 15.96 -4.56 -29.40
CA SER A 63 14.66 -3.97 -29.76
C SER A 63 13.53 -4.98 -29.85
N GLU A 64 13.81 -6.22 -30.24
CA GLU A 64 12.84 -7.31 -30.29
C GLU A 64 12.65 -7.97 -28.92
N ALA A 65 13.73 -8.08 -28.16
CA ALA A 65 13.74 -8.66 -26.82
C ALA A 65 12.73 -7.98 -25.86
N VAL A 66 12.57 -6.66 -25.95
CA VAL A 66 11.63 -5.89 -25.09
C VAL A 66 10.16 -6.32 -25.27
N ARG A 67 9.83 -7.04 -26.36
CA ARG A 67 8.47 -7.54 -26.62
C ARG A 67 8.22 -8.95 -26.06
N ILE A 68 9.23 -9.57 -25.46
CA ILE A 68 9.15 -10.94 -24.95
C ILE A 68 8.65 -10.88 -23.51
N LEU A 69 7.67 -11.72 -23.21
CA LEU A 69 7.16 -11.94 -21.85
C LEU A 69 7.63 -13.29 -21.33
N LEU A 70 8.16 -13.30 -20.11
CA LEU A 70 8.63 -14.50 -19.45
C LEU A 70 7.46 -15.30 -18.87
N PRO A 71 7.41 -16.61 -19.09
CA PRO A 71 6.34 -17.47 -18.58
C PRO A 71 6.63 -17.87 -17.11
N PHE A 72 6.43 -16.96 -16.16
CA PHE A 72 6.65 -17.24 -14.72
C PHE A 72 5.81 -18.41 -14.19
N ASP A 73 4.67 -18.70 -14.81
CA ASP A 73 3.85 -19.86 -14.44
C ASP A 73 4.55 -21.20 -14.69
N LYS A 74 5.51 -21.23 -15.61
CA LYS A 74 6.27 -22.43 -16.01
C LYS A 74 7.60 -22.56 -15.27
N VAL A 75 7.94 -21.67 -14.36
CA VAL A 75 9.17 -21.76 -13.55
C VAL A 75 9.10 -23.05 -12.73
N PRO A 76 10.08 -23.99 -12.89
CA PRO A 76 10.13 -25.19 -12.07
C PRO A 76 10.33 -24.81 -10.59
N VAL A 77 9.60 -25.52 -9.74
CA VAL A 77 9.60 -25.25 -8.31
C VAL A 77 10.34 -26.39 -7.62
N GLU A 78 11.66 -26.42 -7.76
CA GLU A 78 12.50 -27.37 -7.02
C GLU A 78 13.00 -26.71 -5.71
N MET A 79 12.65 -27.32 -4.59
CA MET A 79 13.13 -26.91 -3.27
C MET A 79 14.20 -27.88 -2.78
N THR A 80 15.45 -27.42 -2.73
CA THR A 80 16.58 -28.20 -2.22
C THR A 80 16.99 -27.80 -0.80
N ALA A 81 16.54 -26.60 -0.35
CA ALA A 81 16.82 -26.06 0.97
C ALA A 81 15.71 -26.38 1.99
N ALA A 82 16.01 -26.19 3.28
CA ALA A 82 15.02 -26.36 4.34
C ALA A 82 13.82 -25.40 4.14
N PRO A 83 12.57 -25.85 4.36
CA PRO A 83 11.38 -25.03 4.14
C PRO A 83 11.39 -23.69 4.88
N VAL A 84 11.96 -23.64 6.10
CA VAL A 84 12.09 -22.39 6.88
C VAL A 84 13.03 -21.39 6.19
N ASP A 85 14.15 -21.85 5.61
CA ASP A 85 15.08 -20.96 4.89
C ASP A 85 14.44 -20.39 3.62
N VAL A 86 13.69 -21.23 2.88
CA VAL A 86 12.92 -20.78 1.70
C VAL A 86 11.84 -19.77 2.11
N LEU A 87 11.18 -20.01 3.24
CA LEU A 87 10.22 -19.07 3.82
C LEU A 87 10.88 -17.72 4.14
N CYS A 88 12.06 -17.73 4.78
CA CYS A 88 12.82 -16.52 5.07
C CYS A 88 13.18 -15.73 3.80
N VAL A 89 13.58 -16.42 2.73
CA VAL A 89 13.84 -15.79 1.41
C VAL A 89 12.58 -15.20 0.80
N ALA A 90 11.45 -15.92 0.86
CA ALA A 90 10.18 -15.43 0.35
C ALA A 90 9.73 -14.15 1.08
N ILE A 91 9.85 -14.11 2.40
CA ILE A 91 9.55 -12.94 3.22
C ILE A 91 10.53 -11.79 2.92
N ALA A 92 11.82 -12.09 2.77
CA ALA A 92 12.83 -11.08 2.43
C ALA A 92 12.54 -10.42 1.09
N ALA A 93 12.13 -11.19 0.06
CA ALA A 93 11.71 -10.66 -1.24
C ALA A 93 10.45 -9.78 -1.12
N LEU A 94 9.46 -10.23 -0.36
CA LEU A 94 8.24 -9.44 -0.09
C LEU A 94 8.58 -8.12 0.60
N HIS A 95 9.40 -8.16 1.63
CA HIS A 95 9.77 -6.96 2.38
C HIS A 95 10.73 -6.04 1.62
N ALA A 96 11.61 -6.56 0.74
CA ALA A 96 12.41 -5.75 -0.17
C ALA A 96 11.50 -4.96 -1.15
N PHE A 97 10.46 -5.60 -1.67
CA PHE A 97 9.46 -4.91 -2.49
C PHE A 97 8.67 -3.84 -1.71
N VAL A 98 8.25 -4.16 -0.48
CA VAL A 98 7.58 -3.21 0.42
C VAL A 98 8.49 -2.02 0.74
N GLN A 99 9.75 -2.28 1.04
CA GLN A 99 10.74 -1.23 1.30
C GLN A 99 10.86 -0.25 0.14
N LEU A 100 10.98 -0.73 -1.09
CA LEU A 100 11.13 0.12 -2.27
C LEU A 100 9.90 0.99 -2.55
N ASN A 101 8.69 0.48 -2.30
CA ASN A 101 7.44 1.08 -2.78
C ASN A 101 6.59 1.76 -1.70
N TRP A 102 6.83 1.49 -0.40
CA TRP A 102 6.04 2.05 0.71
C TRP A 102 6.86 2.72 1.80
N THR A 103 7.82 2.00 2.36
CA THR A 103 8.45 2.44 3.62
C THR A 103 9.80 3.10 3.41
N GLY A 104 10.49 2.85 2.30
CA GLY A 104 11.91 3.21 2.15
C GLY A 104 12.76 2.50 3.23
N PRO A 105 14.04 2.85 3.32
CA PRO A 105 14.84 3.59 2.34
C PRO A 105 15.11 2.79 1.06
N ASP A 106 15.87 3.37 0.13
CA ASP A 106 16.22 2.69 -1.13
C ASP A 106 16.96 1.36 -0.87
N PHE A 107 16.72 0.39 -1.75
CA PHE A 107 17.30 -0.95 -1.63
C PHE A 107 18.41 -1.13 -2.67
N ASN A 108 19.63 -1.43 -2.22
CA ASN A 108 20.84 -1.44 -3.03
C ASN A 108 21.08 -2.74 -3.82
N LEU A 109 20.04 -3.49 -4.16
CA LEU A 109 20.15 -4.72 -4.95
C LEU A 109 19.08 -4.71 -6.02
N THR A 110 19.51 -4.73 -7.28
CA THR A 110 18.58 -4.83 -8.41
C THR A 110 18.24 -6.30 -8.74
N PRO A 111 17.07 -6.58 -9.34
CA PRO A 111 16.71 -7.93 -9.77
C PRO A 111 17.71 -8.56 -10.73
N VAL A 112 18.31 -7.79 -11.66
CA VAL A 112 19.29 -8.29 -12.63
C VAL A 112 20.61 -8.64 -11.92
N GLU A 113 21.09 -7.81 -11.01
CA GLU A 113 22.27 -8.12 -10.19
C GLU A 113 22.07 -9.40 -9.36
N LEU A 114 20.86 -9.59 -8.81
CA LEU A 114 20.51 -10.79 -8.05
C LEU A 114 20.57 -12.05 -8.93
N LEU A 115 19.99 -12.01 -10.12
CA LEU A 115 20.03 -13.12 -11.08
C LEU A 115 21.47 -13.41 -11.52
N ARG A 116 22.25 -12.37 -11.81
CA ARG A 116 23.68 -12.52 -12.18
C ARG A 116 24.49 -13.13 -11.06
N TYR A 117 24.24 -12.78 -9.81
CA TYR A 117 24.93 -13.34 -8.64
C TYR A 117 24.72 -14.86 -8.54
N HIS A 118 23.51 -15.36 -8.78
CA HIS A 118 23.19 -16.79 -8.68
C HIS A 118 23.53 -17.60 -9.92
N ALA A 119 23.43 -17.00 -11.10
CA ALA A 119 23.60 -17.66 -12.39
C ALA A 119 24.54 -16.90 -13.34
N PRO A 120 25.81 -16.63 -12.96
CA PRO A 120 26.71 -15.78 -13.75
C PRO A 120 26.98 -16.33 -15.16
N HIS A 121 26.88 -17.63 -15.37
CA HIS A 121 27.09 -18.26 -16.67
C HIS A 121 26.01 -17.95 -17.72
N HIS A 122 24.81 -17.54 -17.30
CA HIS A 122 23.76 -17.09 -18.21
C HIS A 122 23.92 -15.62 -18.63
N PHE A 123 24.75 -14.84 -17.94
CA PHE A 123 25.01 -13.43 -18.19
C PHE A 123 26.42 -13.15 -18.72
N SER A 124 27.20 -14.20 -19.09
CA SER A 124 28.52 -14.02 -19.72
C SER A 124 28.35 -13.62 -21.18
N LEU A 125 28.89 -12.47 -21.53
CA LEU A 125 28.89 -11.82 -22.84
C LEU A 125 29.21 -12.79 -23.99
N ARG A 126 28.30 -12.96 -24.94
CA ARG A 126 28.65 -13.23 -26.32
C ARG A 126 28.82 -11.91 -27.02
N SER A 127 30.07 -11.44 -27.09
CA SER A 127 30.46 -10.38 -28.01
C SER A 127 30.24 -10.86 -29.46
N VAL A 128 29.09 -10.53 -30.04
CA VAL A 128 28.83 -10.68 -31.45
C VAL A 128 28.27 -9.37 -31.98
N HIS A 129 29.10 -8.69 -32.78
CA HIS A 129 28.90 -7.47 -33.55
C HIS A 129 29.18 -6.13 -32.90
N GLU A 130 30.39 -5.69 -33.19
CA GLU A 130 30.95 -4.36 -32.94
C GLU A 130 30.36 -3.27 -33.83
N ASN A 131 29.07 -2.99 -33.94
CA ASN A 131 28.64 -1.83 -34.75
C ASN A 131 27.23 -1.30 -34.49
N GLU A 132 26.55 -1.65 -33.39
CA GLU A 132 25.32 -0.95 -33.01
C GLU A 132 25.50 -0.28 -31.66
N MET A 133 25.12 1.01 -31.58
CA MET A 133 25.13 1.85 -30.40
C MET A 133 24.66 1.06 -29.16
N GLU A 134 25.57 0.81 -28.24
CA GLU A 134 25.43 0.00 -27.03
C GLU A 134 24.17 0.39 -26.26
N CYS A 135 23.07 -0.29 -26.52
CA CYS A 135 22.03 -0.43 -25.53
C CYS A 135 22.53 -1.47 -24.52
N ASP A 136 22.88 -1.00 -23.32
CA ASP A 136 23.42 -1.84 -22.24
C ASP A 136 22.54 -3.08 -22.07
N GLU A 137 23.14 -4.28 -22.22
CA GLU A 137 22.41 -5.58 -22.09
C GLU A 137 21.66 -5.64 -20.76
N ASP A 138 22.21 -5.07 -19.71
CA ASP A 138 21.59 -5.00 -18.40
C ASP A 138 20.29 -4.21 -18.41
N THR A 139 20.22 -3.15 -19.19
CA THR A 139 19.01 -2.36 -19.39
C THR A 139 17.94 -3.17 -20.11
N THR A 140 18.32 -4.00 -21.08
CA THR A 140 17.38 -4.89 -21.79
C THR A 140 16.85 -5.99 -20.88
N TYR A 141 17.71 -6.68 -20.12
CA TYR A 141 17.28 -7.67 -19.13
C TYR A 141 16.36 -7.07 -18.07
N ALA A 142 16.70 -5.88 -17.56
CA ALA A 142 15.89 -5.17 -16.58
C ALA A 142 14.49 -4.83 -17.12
N ARG A 143 14.39 -4.36 -18.36
CA ARG A 143 13.11 -4.03 -19.02
C ARG A 143 12.23 -5.26 -19.24
N VAL A 144 12.79 -6.34 -19.77
CA VAL A 144 12.05 -7.60 -20.00
C VAL A 144 11.56 -8.18 -18.69
N LEU A 145 12.42 -8.21 -17.68
CA LEU A 145 12.06 -8.71 -16.35
C LEU A 145 10.97 -7.85 -15.70
N HIS A 146 11.06 -6.53 -15.82
CA HIS A 146 10.07 -5.58 -15.31
C HIS A 146 8.72 -5.76 -16.01
N ALA A 147 8.69 -5.74 -17.34
CA ALA A 147 7.47 -5.90 -18.13
C ALA A 147 6.79 -7.25 -17.88
N SER A 148 7.58 -8.33 -17.84
CA SER A 148 7.07 -9.68 -17.55
C SER A 148 6.51 -9.77 -16.12
N SER A 149 7.14 -9.09 -15.17
CA SER A 149 6.65 -9.05 -13.79
C SER A 149 5.33 -8.30 -13.67
N LEU A 150 5.17 -7.17 -14.35
CA LEU A 150 3.90 -6.42 -14.38
C LEU A 150 2.78 -7.23 -15.01
N GLU A 151 3.05 -7.94 -16.11
CA GLU A 151 2.06 -8.81 -16.75
C GLU A 151 1.62 -9.95 -15.81
N TYR A 152 2.58 -10.60 -15.12
CA TYR A 152 2.28 -11.64 -14.13
C TYR A 152 1.46 -11.13 -12.95
N LEU A 153 1.66 -9.87 -12.54
CA LEU A 153 0.92 -9.22 -11.45
C LEU A 153 -0.46 -8.69 -11.88
N THR A 154 -0.82 -8.75 -13.17
CA THR A 154 -2.17 -8.40 -13.63
C THR A 154 -3.18 -9.38 -13.03
N LEU A 155 -4.21 -8.87 -12.36
CA LEU A 155 -5.22 -9.68 -11.68
C LEU A 155 -6.63 -9.25 -12.10
N HIS A 156 -7.44 -10.20 -12.58
CA HIS A 156 -8.81 -9.92 -13.06
C HIS A 156 -8.88 -8.79 -14.10
N GLY A 157 -7.84 -8.66 -14.95
CA GLY A 157 -7.75 -7.62 -15.96
C GLY A 157 -7.35 -6.24 -15.43
N GLU A 158 -7.10 -6.11 -14.12
CA GLU A 158 -6.54 -4.89 -13.56
C GLU A 158 -5.01 -4.94 -13.59
N PRO A 159 -4.36 -3.94 -14.22
CA PRO A 159 -2.90 -3.88 -14.27
C PRO A 159 -2.30 -3.46 -12.94
N ALA A 160 -1.09 -3.94 -12.68
CA ALA A 160 -0.27 -3.39 -11.62
C ALA A 160 0.27 -2.01 -12.02
N TYR A 161 0.49 -1.14 -11.05
CA TYR A 161 1.09 0.19 -11.29
C TYR A 161 2.46 0.05 -11.97
N HIS A 162 2.58 0.62 -13.14
CA HIS A 162 3.70 0.37 -14.05
C HIS A 162 5.06 0.96 -13.62
N LEU A 163 5.06 2.01 -12.78
CA LEU A 163 6.28 2.59 -12.23
C LEU A 163 6.63 2.01 -10.84
N CYS A 164 5.97 0.94 -10.38
CA CYS A 164 6.39 0.29 -9.14
C CYS A 164 7.82 -0.23 -9.27
N GLN A 165 8.63 -0.01 -8.22
CA GLN A 165 10.04 -0.35 -8.26
C GLN A 165 10.22 -1.86 -8.07
N ALA A 166 11.06 -2.47 -8.91
CA ALA A 166 11.47 -3.87 -8.85
C ALA A 166 10.32 -4.88 -8.60
N PRO A 167 9.25 -4.92 -9.45
CA PRO A 167 8.10 -5.81 -9.28
C PRO A 167 8.49 -7.28 -9.24
N PHE A 168 9.64 -7.65 -9.79
CA PHE A 168 10.19 -9.00 -9.73
C PHE A 168 10.32 -9.54 -8.30
N PHE A 169 10.66 -8.73 -7.31
CA PHE A 169 10.74 -9.20 -5.93
C PHE A 169 9.40 -9.69 -5.39
N LEU A 170 8.30 -9.02 -5.75
CA LEU A 170 6.96 -9.49 -5.40
C LEU A 170 6.62 -10.78 -6.15
N VAL A 171 6.88 -10.85 -7.45
CA VAL A 171 6.67 -12.07 -8.25
C VAL A 171 7.46 -13.23 -7.66
N PHE A 172 8.74 -13.02 -7.35
CA PHE A 172 9.61 -14.03 -6.76
C PHE A 172 9.08 -14.53 -5.40
N SER A 173 8.62 -13.62 -4.56
CA SER A 173 7.97 -13.96 -3.29
C SER A 173 6.72 -14.83 -3.50
N LEU A 174 5.83 -14.44 -4.42
CA LEU A 174 4.61 -15.20 -4.73
C LEU A 174 4.92 -16.59 -5.28
N LEU A 175 5.95 -16.71 -6.13
CA LEU A 175 6.42 -18.00 -6.66
C LEU A 175 6.92 -18.91 -5.53
N LEU A 176 7.71 -18.38 -4.60
CA LEU A 176 8.22 -19.15 -3.45
C LEU A 176 7.09 -19.57 -2.51
N PHE A 177 6.12 -18.70 -2.21
CA PHE A 177 4.95 -19.09 -1.39
C PHE A 177 4.08 -20.14 -2.08
N ARG A 178 3.92 -20.07 -3.39
CA ARG A 178 3.25 -21.12 -4.19
C ARG A 178 4.01 -22.44 -4.10
N ALA A 179 5.32 -22.40 -4.19
CA ALA A 179 6.21 -23.55 -4.05
C ALA A 179 6.07 -24.25 -2.71
N LEU A 180 6.15 -23.46 -1.63
CA LEU A 180 6.00 -23.96 -0.26
C LEU A 180 4.62 -24.57 -0.03
N GLY A 181 3.56 -24.02 -0.63
CA GLY A 181 2.21 -24.56 -0.54
C GLY A 181 1.97 -25.83 -1.37
N ALA A 182 2.69 -26.01 -2.47
CA ALA A 182 2.57 -27.18 -3.35
C ALA A 182 3.41 -28.40 -2.88
N ALA A 183 4.39 -28.17 -2.00
CA ALA A 183 5.21 -29.26 -1.48
C ALA A 183 4.36 -30.24 -0.64
N GLU A 184 4.54 -31.55 -0.84
CA GLU A 184 3.80 -32.61 -0.10
C GLU A 184 3.95 -32.47 1.44
N ASN A 185 4.98 -31.76 1.88
CA ASN A 185 5.27 -31.41 3.27
C ASN A 185 4.75 -30.01 3.67
N GLY A 186 3.83 -29.41 2.92
CA GLY A 186 3.27 -28.08 3.23
C GLY A 186 2.62 -27.95 4.63
N THR A 187 2.37 -29.05 5.29
CA THR A 187 1.95 -29.11 6.70
C THR A 187 3.05 -28.73 7.70
N LEU A 188 4.29 -28.55 7.24
CA LEU A 188 5.44 -28.26 8.11
C LEU A 188 5.57 -26.77 8.51
N LEU A 189 4.95 -25.86 7.76
CA LEU A 189 5.02 -24.42 8.00
C LEU A 189 3.66 -23.89 8.43
N ALA A 190 3.45 -23.83 9.74
CA ALA A 190 2.17 -23.38 10.30
C ALA A 190 1.88 -21.89 9.99
N SER A 191 2.91 -21.06 9.79
CA SER A 191 2.78 -19.63 9.49
C SER A 191 2.50 -19.32 8.01
N LEU A 192 2.64 -20.29 7.11
CA LEU A 192 2.55 -20.10 5.66
C LEU A 192 1.23 -19.45 5.19
N PRO A 193 0.05 -19.86 5.66
CA PRO A 193 -1.22 -19.23 5.22
C PRO A 193 -1.27 -17.72 5.52
N TRP A 194 -0.73 -17.30 6.65
CA TRP A 194 -0.68 -15.89 7.01
C TRP A 194 0.28 -15.09 6.11
N TRP A 195 1.45 -15.66 5.77
CA TRP A 195 2.37 -15.02 4.82
C TRP A 195 1.81 -14.96 3.40
N GLN A 196 1.04 -15.97 2.98
CA GLN A 196 0.32 -15.94 1.71
C GLN A 196 -0.73 -14.83 1.68
N LEU A 197 -1.49 -14.64 2.77
CA LEU A 197 -2.42 -13.53 2.92
C LEU A 197 -1.71 -12.17 2.83
N ARG A 198 -0.58 -12.00 3.53
CA ARG A 198 0.24 -10.78 3.49
C ARG A 198 0.76 -10.48 2.09
N ALA A 199 1.31 -11.47 1.41
CA ALA A 199 1.82 -11.32 0.05
C ALA A 199 0.70 -10.96 -0.94
N ARG A 200 -0.46 -11.62 -0.83
CA ARG A 200 -1.64 -11.29 -1.64
C ARG A 200 -2.18 -9.88 -1.32
N SER A 201 -2.20 -9.49 -0.06
CA SER A 201 -2.59 -8.14 0.34
C SER A 201 -1.67 -7.08 -0.27
N VAL A 202 -0.36 -7.30 -0.31
CA VAL A 202 0.59 -6.41 -0.99
C VAL A 202 0.35 -6.40 -2.51
N HIS A 203 0.11 -7.57 -3.12
CA HIS A 203 -0.19 -7.68 -4.55
C HIS A 203 -1.44 -6.85 -4.93
N ILE A 204 -2.54 -7.00 -4.19
CA ILE A 204 -3.77 -6.24 -4.44
C ILE A 204 -3.54 -4.72 -4.32
N ARG A 205 -2.69 -4.28 -3.41
CA ARG A 205 -2.37 -2.85 -3.19
C ARG A 205 -1.52 -2.22 -4.29
N VAL A 206 -0.93 -3.00 -5.18
CA VAL A 206 -0.18 -2.53 -6.34
C VAL A 206 -1.09 -2.31 -7.55
N LEU A 207 -2.30 -2.90 -7.56
CA LEU A 207 -3.24 -2.77 -8.66
C LEU A 207 -3.86 -1.37 -8.72
N ASP A 208 -4.21 -0.96 -9.92
CA ASP A 208 -4.79 0.37 -10.16
C ASP A 208 -6.21 0.51 -9.57
N GLU A 209 -7.03 -0.54 -9.64
CA GLU A 209 -8.36 -0.58 -8.99
C GLU A 209 -8.42 -1.69 -7.92
N PRO A 210 -9.20 -1.51 -6.84
CA PRO A 210 -9.32 -2.52 -5.80
C PRO A 210 -9.91 -3.83 -6.33
N VAL A 211 -9.31 -4.94 -5.91
CA VAL A 211 -9.77 -6.31 -6.20
C VAL A 211 -9.97 -7.06 -4.87
N ALA A 212 -10.99 -7.90 -4.80
CA ALA A 212 -11.23 -8.71 -3.60
C ALA A 212 -10.07 -9.69 -3.36
N CYS A 213 -9.74 -9.87 -2.07
CA CYS A 213 -8.87 -10.98 -1.67
C CYS A 213 -9.61 -12.32 -1.85
N GLU A 214 -8.88 -13.36 -2.23
CA GLU A 214 -9.46 -14.68 -2.40
C GLU A 214 -10.00 -15.21 -1.07
N GLU A 215 -11.25 -15.69 -1.09
CA GLU A 215 -11.96 -16.20 0.09
C GLU A 215 -11.20 -17.34 0.78
N VAL A 216 -10.52 -18.17 0.02
CA VAL A 216 -9.71 -19.29 0.56
C VAL A 216 -8.58 -18.80 1.47
N LEU A 217 -7.90 -17.70 1.11
CA LEU A 217 -6.81 -17.13 1.93
C LEU A 217 -7.35 -16.56 3.24
N LEU A 218 -8.49 -15.86 3.19
CA LEU A 218 -9.15 -15.34 4.37
C LEU A 218 -9.66 -16.46 5.28
N THR A 219 -10.27 -17.50 4.71
CA THR A 219 -10.75 -18.68 5.46
C THR A 219 -9.59 -19.37 6.17
N ASN A 220 -8.47 -19.58 5.50
CA ASN A 220 -7.27 -20.17 6.11
C ASN A 220 -6.71 -19.31 7.25
N ALA A 221 -6.73 -17.98 7.08
CA ALA A 221 -6.30 -17.04 8.12
C ALA A 221 -7.25 -17.08 9.35
N TYR A 222 -8.56 -17.17 9.15
CA TYR A 222 -9.53 -17.34 10.24
C TYR A 222 -9.37 -18.67 10.97
N HIS A 223 -9.12 -19.77 10.26
CA HIS A 223 -8.80 -21.04 10.89
C HIS A 223 -7.54 -20.94 11.77
N MET A 224 -6.55 -20.23 11.29
CA MET A 224 -5.31 -19.98 12.03
C MET A 224 -5.56 -19.10 13.28
N ALA A 225 -6.38 -18.04 13.17
CA ALA A 225 -6.80 -17.22 14.30
C ALA A 225 -7.53 -18.06 15.37
N SER A 226 -8.44 -18.96 14.95
CA SER A 226 -9.13 -19.88 15.85
C SER A 226 -8.15 -20.83 16.55
N ALA A 227 -7.19 -21.39 15.82
CA ALA A 227 -6.14 -22.24 16.39
C ALA A 227 -5.29 -21.52 17.46
N PHE A 228 -4.97 -20.24 17.25
CA PHE A 228 -4.28 -19.42 18.26
C PHE A 228 -5.13 -19.24 19.52
N GLY A 229 -6.44 -19.01 19.37
CA GLY A 229 -7.38 -18.96 20.51
C GLY A 229 -7.40 -20.26 21.32
N GLU A 230 -7.41 -21.40 20.65
CA GLU A 230 -7.29 -22.70 21.33
C GLU A 230 -5.96 -22.90 22.04
N CYS A 231 -4.85 -22.45 21.43
CA CYS A 231 -3.52 -22.49 22.05
C CYS A 231 -3.48 -21.58 23.29
N SER A 232 -4.05 -20.38 23.22
CA SER A 232 -4.18 -19.48 24.37
C SER A 232 -4.98 -20.11 25.52
N ALA A 233 -6.10 -20.75 25.21
CA ALA A 233 -6.94 -21.42 26.22
C ALA A 233 -6.22 -22.61 26.89
N LYS A 234 -5.35 -23.31 26.18
CA LYS A 234 -4.58 -24.47 26.68
C LYS A 234 -3.26 -24.09 27.34
N ALA A 235 -2.81 -22.85 27.21
CA ALA A 235 -1.53 -22.40 27.75
C ALA A 235 -1.53 -22.37 29.28
N SER A 236 -0.44 -22.83 29.89
CA SER A 236 -0.31 -22.92 31.35
C SER A 236 0.25 -21.61 31.95
N SER A 237 1.03 -20.87 31.17
CA SER A 237 1.63 -19.59 31.57
C SER A 237 0.76 -18.43 31.12
N GLU A 238 0.61 -17.38 31.93
CA GLU A 238 -0.05 -16.14 31.51
C GLU A 238 0.68 -15.44 30.37
N ALA A 239 2.02 -15.47 30.37
CA ALA A 239 2.84 -14.94 29.27
C ALA A 239 2.54 -15.65 27.95
N ASP A 240 2.41 -17.00 27.95
CA ASP A 240 2.06 -17.74 26.74
C ASP A 240 0.62 -17.43 26.27
N LYS A 241 -0.31 -17.32 27.21
CA LYS A 241 -1.69 -16.92 26.88
C LYS A 241 -1.70 -15.58 26.19
N HIS A 242 -0.99 -14.62 26.75
CA HIS A 242 -0.87 -13.28 26.19
C HIS A 242 -0.22 -13.30 24.78
N ALA A 243 0.86 -14.06 24.63
CA ALA A 243 1.56 -14.21 23.35
C ALA A 243 0.66 -14.79 22.25
N TRP A 244 -0.15 -15.79 22.56
CA TRP A 244 -1.11 -16.37 21.60
C TRP A 244 -2.26 -15.43 21.31
N SER A 245 -2.81 -14.75 22.31
CA SER A 245 -3.87 -13.74 22.13
C SER A 245 -3.40 -12.58 21.26
N HIS A 246 -2.16 -12.12 21.42
CA HIS A 246 -1.55 -11.09 20.59
C HIS A 246 -1.41 -11.53 19.13
N LEU A 247 -0.96 -12.77 18.85
CA LEU A 247 -0.90 -13.30 17.49
C LEU A 247 -2.31 -13.41 16.88
N GLN A 248 -3.30 -13.87 17.67
CA GLN A 248 -4.69 -13.95 17.27
C GLN A 248 -5.23 -12.56 16.91
N ALA A 249 -5.01 -11.54 17.74
CA ALA A 249 -5.42 -10.17 17.49
C ALA A 249 -4.80 -9.61 16.21
N ARG A 250 -3.52 -9.86 15.97
CA ARG A 250 -2.83 -9.38 14.76
C ARG A 250 -3.38 -9.98 13.47
N ILE A 251 -3.58 -11.32 13.43
CA ILE A 251 -4.13 -11.93 12.21
C ILE A 251 -5.58 -11.48 11.97
N THR A 252 -6.37 -11.33 13.03
CA THR A 252 -7.75 -10.83 12.95
C THR A 252 -7.77 -9.38 12.44
N LEU A 253 -6.87 -8.52 12.91
CA LEU A 253 -6.68 -7.17 12.39
C LEU A 253 -6.33 -7.16 10.90
N GLU A 254 -5.38 -8.00 10.45
CA GLU A 254 -4.97 -8.07 9.05
C GLU A 254 -6.11 -8.60 8.14
N CYS A 255 -6.93 -9.54 8.62
CA CYS A 255 -8.16 -9.97 7.93
C CYS A 255 -9.18 -8.84 7.84
N ALA A 256 -9.40 -8.10 8.93
CA ALA A 256 -10.31 -6.96 8.95
C ALA A 256 -9.88 -5.86 7.98
N LEU A 257 -8.57 -5.56 7.89
CA LEU A 257 -8.03 -4.63 6.89
C LEU A 257 -8.22 -5.14 5.45
N ALA A 258 -8.16 -6.45 5.21
CA ALA A 258 -8.43 -7.02 3.89
C ALA A 258 -9.92 -6.84 3.51
N HIS A 259 -10.84 -7.03 4.45
CA HIS A 259 -12.27 -6.73 4.25
C HIS A 259 -12.53 -5.24 4.02
N GLN A 260 -11.86 -4.36 4.78
CA GLN A 260 -11.98 -2.91 4.65
C GLN A 260 -11.55 -2.43 3.26
N ARG A 261 -10.45 -2.95 2.72
CA ARG A 261 -9.99 -2.66 1.34
C ARG A 261 -10.94 -3.18 0.26
N ALA A 262 -11.69 -4.23 0.57
CA ALA A 262 -12.72 -4.78 -0.30
C ALA A 262 -14.07 -4.07 -0.19
N GLY A 263 -14.18 -2.98 0.62
CA GLY A 263 -15.44 -2.28 0.86
C GLY A 263 -16.45 -3.09 1.70
N GLN A 264 -15.99 -4.11 2.42
CA GLN A 264 -16.81 -4.94 3.32
C GLN A 264 -16.71 -4.39 4.74
N ASP A 265 -17.10 -3.13 4.93
CA ASP A 265 -16.84 -2.35 6.13
C ASP A 265 -17.52 -2.91 7.39
N ARG A 266 -18.65 -3.59 7.25
CA ARG A 266 -19.30 -4.28 8.35
C ARG A 266 -18.46 -5.43 8.91
N LEU A 267 -17.97 -6.32 8.03
CA LEU A 267 -17.09 -7.42 8.43
C LEU A 267 -15.76 -6.89 8.99
N ALA A 268 -15.25 -5.82 8.40
CA ALA A 268 -14.08 -5.11 8.91
C ALA A 268 -14.33 -4.59 10.33
N SER A 269 -15.45 -3.91 10.58
CA SER A 269 -15.82 -3.38 11.90
C SER A 269 -15.92 -4.49 12.96
N GLU A 270 -16.62 -5.58 12.64
CA GLU A 270 -16.75 -6.74 13.53
C GLU A 270 -15.36 -7.31 13.88
N GLY A 271 -14.50 -7.51 12.87
CA GLY A 271 -13.13 -8.01 13.07
C GLY A 271 -12.24 -7.06 13.86
N LEU A 272 -12.34 -5.74 13.66
CA LEU A 272 -11.55 -4.75 14.41
C LEU A 272 -11.95 -4.71 15.89
N VAL A 273 -13.24 -4.77 16.19
CA VAL A 273 -13.73 -4.83 17.59
C VAL A 273 -13.30 -6.13 18.24
N GLU A 274 -13.30 -7.24 17.52
CA GLU A 274 -12.83 -8.53 18.02
C GLU A 274 -11.31 -8.51 18.28
N ALA A 275 -10.52 -7.96 17.37
CA ALA A 275 -9.07 -7.79 17.54
C ALA A 275 -8.74 -6.94 18.78
N ALA A 276 -9.49 -5.85 19.02
CA ALA A 276 -9.34 -5.01 20.20
C ALA A 276 -9.58 -5.81 21.50
N LYS A 277 -10.66 -6.60 21.54
CA LYS A 277 -10.98 -7.44 22.69
C LYS A 277 -9.89 -8.49 22.95
N MET A 278 -9.41 -9.16 21.90
CA MET A 278 -8.36 -10.18 22.00
C MET A 278 -7.04 -9.60 22.54
N ASN A 279 -6.68 -8.40 22.08
CA ASN A 279 -5.44 -7.73 22.56
C ASN A 279 -5.62 -7.10 23.93
N GLY A 280 -6.87 -6.96 24.43
CA GLY A 280 -7.18 -6.33 25.71
C GLY A 280 -7.15 -4.81 25.66
N LEU A 281 -7.36 -4.21 24.48
CA LEU A 281 -7.55 -2.77 24.31
C LEU A 281 -8.93 -2.37 24.82
N GLU A 282 -8.97 -1.47 25.79
CA GLU A 282 -10.18 -0.79 26.21
C GLU A 282 -10.18 0.64 25.66
N TYR A 283 -11.25 1.04 25.01
CA TYR A 283 -11.40 2.39 24.46
C TYR A 283 -12.84 2.87 24.53
N GLU A 284 -13.00 4.18 24.70
CA GLU A 284 -14.30 4.85 24.78
C GLU A 284 -14.19 6.27 24.23
N LEU A 285 -15.11 6.64 23.34
CA LEU A 285 -15.23 8.01 22.85
C LEU A 285 -16.12 8.80 23.82
N SER A 286 -15.57 9.84 24.42
CA SER A 286 -16.22 10.63 25.48
C SER A 286 -16.15 12.13 25.19
N GLY A 287 -16.91 12.88 25.95
CA GLY A 287 -16.82 14.36 26.00
C GLY A 287 -16.02 14.84 27.20
N ALA A 288 -14.99 15.67 26.98
CA ALA A 288 -14.25 16.32 28.01
C ALA A 288 -14.24 17.85 27.81
N LEU A 289 -14.20 18.62 28.92
CA LEU A 289 -14.07 20.06 28.83
C LEU A 289 -12.64 20.43 28.43
N GLY A 290 -12.51 21.35 27.47
CA GLY A 290 -11.20 21.78 27.02
C GLY A 290 -11.21 23.03 26.16
N LYS A 291 -9.98 23.48 25.81
CA LYS A 291 -9.72 24.63 24.96
C LYS A 291 -9.02 24.22 23.69
N ARG A 292 -9.50 24.71 22.54
CA ARG A 292 -8.88 24.53 21.20
C ARG A 292 -8.16 25.77 20.70
N THR A 293 -8.43 26.92 21.32
CA THR A 293 -7.85 28.19 20.91
C THR A 293 -7.22 28.91 22.09
N LYS A 294 -6.15 29.66 21.82
CA LYS A 294 -5.41 30.47 22.85
C LYS A 294 -6.28 31.50 23.54
N TRP A 295 -7.28 32.05 22.86
CA TRP A 295 -8.14 33.14 23.34
C TRP A 295 -9.48 32.68 23.94
N GLN A 296 -9.70 31.37 23.95
CA GLN A 296 -10.91 30.79 24.53
C GLN A 296 -10.91 30.99 26.03
N LYS A 297 -11.89 31.76 26.54
CA LYS A 297 -12.01 32.03 27.98
C LYS A 297 -12.66 30.88 28.73
N GLU A 298 -13.72 30.31 28.16
CA GLU A 298 -14.51 29.23 28.77
C GLU A 298 -14.15 27.90 28.13
N ASP A 299 -14.07 26.84 28.93
CA ASP A 299 -13.87 25.47 28.43
C ASP A 299 -15.16 25.00 27.78
N LYS A 300 -15.04 24.35 26.62
CA LYS A 300 -16.15 23.76 25.88
C LYS A 300 -15.95 22.25 25.75
N THR A 301 -17.05 21.51 25.69
CA THR A 301 -17.02 20.08 25.49
C THR A 301 -16.35 19.76 24.16
N GLN A 302 -15.31 18.95 24.22
CA GLN A 302 -14.56 18.40 23.07
C GLN A 302 -14.66 16.90 23.10
N LEU A 303 -14.67 16.27 21.93
CA LEU A 303 -14.55 14.81 21.82
C LEU A 303 -13.12 14.41 22.18
N VAL A 304 -13.00 13.36 22.98
CA VAL A 304 -11.73 12.73 23.35
C VAL A 304 -11.91 11.22 23.32
N LEU A 305 -10.90 10.53 22.82
CA LEU A 305 -10.81 9.08 22.91
C LEU A 305 -10.01 8.72 24.16
N LEU A 306 -10.67 8.11 25.13
CA LEU A 306 -10.01 7.47 26.27
C LEU A 306 -9.65 6.06 25.85
N ALA A 307 -8.38 5.68 26.03
CA ALA A 307 -7.92 4.34 25.64
C ALA A 307 -6.78 3.86 26.54
N GLU A 308 -6.82 2.58 26.89
CA GLU A 308 -5.84 1.91 27.72
C GLU A 308 -5.53 0.53 27.16
N SER A 309 -4.23 0.17 27.10
CA SER A 309 -3.76 -1.17 26.76
C SER A 309 -3.59 -2.01 28.01
N ARG A 310 -3.92 -3.29 27.92
CA ARG A 310 -3.74 -4.23 29.04
C ARG A 310 -2.29 -4.26 29.55
N GLU A 311 -1.30 -4.14 28.65
CA GLU A 311 0.12 -4.09 28.97
C GLU A 311 0.84 -3.00 28.16
N ALA A 312 0.96 -1.82 28.73
CA ALA A 312 1.71 -0.72 28.11
C ALA A 312 3.24 -0.91 28.12
N GLY A 313 3.77 -1.97 28.77
CA GLY A 313 5.18 -2.10 29.08
C GLY A 313 5.97 -3.17 28.34
N ALA A 314 5.34 -4.20 27.78
CA ALA A 314 6.06 -5.35 27.23
C ALA A 314 6.75 -5.09 25.89
N ASP A 315 6.15 -4.28 25.02
CA ASP A 315 6.74 -3.94 23.70
C ASP A 315 7.84 -2.88 23.78
N CYS A 316 7.94 -2.14 24.89
CA CYS A 316 8.92 -1.06 25.09
C CYS A 316 10.16 -1.50 25.87
N ALA A 317 10.10 -2.60 26.63
CA ALA A 317 11.18 -3.00 27.54
C ALA A 317 12.40 -3.65 26.84
N GLU A 318 12.30 -4.04 25.57
CA GLU A 318 13.39 -4.71 24.86
C GLU A 318 14.40 -3.77 24.18
N GLU A 319 14.15 -2.45 24.14
CA GLU A 319 15.06 -1.49 23.48
C GLU A 319 16.11 -0.82 24.38
N GLU A 320 16.03 -0.96 25.71
CA GLU A 320 16.94 -0.27 26.62
C GLU A 320 18.33 -0.94 26.80
N THR A 321 18.63 -2.08 26.19
CA THR A 321 19.91 -2.77 26.34
C THR A 321 20.91 -2.59 25.18
N SER A 322 20.69 -1.69 24.24
CA SER A 322 21.76 -1.31 23.30
C SER A 322 22.54 -0.11 23.83
N THR A 323 23.63 -0.40 24.52
CA THR A 323 24.69 0.57 24.87
C THR A 323 25.22 1.25 23.60
N HIS A 324 24.74 2.45 23.32
CA HIS A 324 25.34 3.33 22.32
C HIS A 324 26.50 4.12 22.95
N PRO A 325 27.67 4.15 22.29
CA PRO A 325 28.75 5.07 22.68
C PRO A 325 28.31 6.50 22.36
N THR A 326 28.40 7.36 23.36
CA THR A 326 28.25 8.81 23.23
C THR A 326 28.99 9.35 22.00
N SER A 327 28.29 9.72 20.94
CA SER A 327 28.85 10.47 19.85
C SER A 327 28.63 11.96 20.08
N LYS A 328 29.75 12.64 20.05
CA LYS A 328 29.92 14.09 20.17
C LYS A 328 29.15 14.82 19.07
N ASN A 329 28.59 15.97 19.46
CA ASN A 329 28.00 17.00 18.60
C ASN A 329 28.70 17.11 17.24
N ILE A 330 27.94 16.91 16.16
CA ILE A 330 28.30 17.39 14.84
C ILE A 330 27.16 18.35 14.44
N ASP A 331 27.48 19.66 14.56
CA ASP A 331 26.74 20.73 13.90
C ASP A 331 26.84 20.51 12.39
N SER A 332 25.82 19.97 11.77
CA SER A 332 25.64 20.02 10.32
C SER A 332 24.49 20.98 10.02
N ALA A 333 24.85 22.22 9.77
CA ALA A 333 23.97 23.23 9.20
C ALA A 333 23.45 22.77 7.84
N MET A 334 22.16 22.51 7.71
CA MET A 334 21.48 22.41 6.42
C MET A 334 21.49 23.79 5.72
N PRO A 335 21.67 23.86 4.40
CA PRO A 335 21.62 25.14 3.68
C PRO A 335 20.21 25.73 3.79
N PRO A 336 20.06 27.05 3.92
CA PRO A 336 18.76 27.71 4.06
C PRO A 336 18.01 27.62 2.73
N ASN A 337 16.82 27.01 2.76
CA ASN A 337 15.85 27.13 1.69
C ASN A 337 15.45 28.61 1.53
N GLN A 338 15.44 29.09 0.29
CA GLN A 338 15.24 30.51 -0.08
C GLN A 338 13.81 31.05 0.13
N HIS A 339 12.94 30.31 0.82
CA HIS A 339 11.63 30.79 1.25
C HIS A 339 11.54 30.64 2.77
N GLY A 340 11.49 31.77 3.45
CA GLY A 340 11.68 31.98 4.88
C GLY A 340 10.71 31.30 5.86
N TRP A 341 10.46 30.02 5.70
CA TRP A 341 9.66 29.20 6.59
C TRP A 341 10.59 28.27 7.38
N GLN A 342 10.87 28.63 8.62
CA GLN A 342 11.56 27.75 9.55
C GLN A 342 10.53 26.75 10.12
N ALA A 343 10.70 25.46 9.82
CA ALA A 343 10.03 24.40 10.59
C ALA A 343 10.57 24.45 12.02
N THR A 344 9.79 24.98 12.95
CA THR A 344 10.09 24.87 14.36
C THR A 344 9.74 23.46 14.82
N VAL A 345 10.70 22.55 14.68
CA VAL A 345 10.64 21.23 15.30
C VAL A 345 10.80 21.43 16.79
N ASP A 346 9.80 21.03 17.58
CA ASP A 346 9.87 21.05 19.04
C ASP A 346 10.87 19.97 19.50
N PRO A 347 12.10 20.36 19.96
CA PRO A 347 13.17 19.37 20.26
C PRO A 347 12.82 18.45 21.45
N SER A 348 11.80 18.79 22.23
CA SER A 348 11.39 18.00 23.39
C SER A 348 10.51 16.79 23.08
N LYS A 349 10.04 16.65 21.81
CA LYS A 349 9.14 15.58 21.34
C LYS A 349 9.77 14.61 20.35
N GLN A 350 11.02 14.82 19.95
CA GLN A 350 11.73 13.87 19.07
C GLN A 350 12.29 12.71 19.90
N VAL A 351 11.58 11.60 19.91
CA VAL A 351 12.20 10.28 20.03
C VAL A 351 12.98 10.08 18.73
N ASN A 352 14.29 9.88 18.80
CA ASN A 352 15.15 9.61 17.66
C ASN A 352 14.46 8.55 16.78
N HIS A 353 14.35 8.78 15.46
CA HIS A 353 13.78 7.88 14.46
C HIS A 353 12.29 8.06 14.10
N GLN A 354 11.61 9.07 14.55
CA GLN A 354 10.21 9.35 14.19
C GLN A 354 10.09 10.31 13.00
N PRO A 355 9.00 10.24 12.19
CA PRO A 355 8.73 11.15 11.11
C PRO A 355 8.68 12.62 11.54
N ALA A 356 9.18 13.52 10.68
CA ALA A 356 9.12 14.95 10.93
C ALA A 356 7.68 15.44 11.05
N THR A 357 7.37 16.20 12.10
CA THR A 357 6.05 16.73 12.38
C THR A 357 6.05 18.24 12.19
N TYR A 358 5.16 18.74 11.33
CA TYR A 358 4.96 20.18 11.17
C TYR A 358 4.06 20.75 12.27
N SER A 359 4.53 21.82 12.90
CA SER A 359 3.74 22.58 13.86
C SER A 359 2.69 23.46 13.17
N LEU A 360 1.63 23.79 13.90
CA LEU A 360 0.58 24.66 13.40
C LEU A 360 1.07 26.12 13.41
N ASN A 361 1.12 26.74 12.25
CA ASN A 361 1.43 28.16 12.11
C ASN A 361 0.15 29.01 12.19
N ASP A 362 -0.49 29.01 13.36
CA ASP A 362 -1.71 29.78 13.62
C ASP A 362 -1.63 30.44 15.01
N ASP A 363 -1.87 31.74 15.04
CA ASP A 363 -1.80 32.50 16.30
C ASP A 363 -2.98 32.23 17.25
N THR A 364 -4.03 31.64 16.73
CA THR A 364 -5.29 31.45 17.47
C THR A 364 -5.44 30.00 17.95
N LEU A 365 -5.15 29.01 17.11
CA LEU A 365 -5.35 27.59 17.40
C LEU A 365 -4.23 27.05 18.31
N LEU A 366 -4.61 26.15 19.21
CA LEU A 366 -3.65 25.36 19.97
C LEU A 366 -3.22 24.15 19.15
N GLU A 367 -1.97 23.73 19.28
CA GLU A 367 -1.42 22.53 18.62
C GLU A 367 -2.17 21.27 19.06
N GLN A 368 -2.49 21.18 20.33
CA GLN A 368 -3.29 20.11 20.93
C GLN A 368 -4.39 20.72 21.79
N THR A 369 -5.53 20.02 21.88
CA THR A 369 -6.62 20.39 22.77
C THR A 369 -6.15 20.34 24.23
N GLN A 370 -6.26 21.43 24.95
CA GLN A 370 -5.97 21.48 26.39
C GLN A 370 -7.22 21.06 27.15
N PHE A 371 -7.21 19.85 27.69
CA PHE A 371 -8.30 19.36 28.52
C PHE A 371 -8.17 19.83 29.96
N THR A 372 -9.30 20.16 30.55
CA THR A 372 -9.40 20.47 31.97
C THR A 372 -9.72 19.17 32.71
N LYS A 373 -9.07 18.97 33.89
CA LYS A 373 -9.40 17.83 34.76
C LYS A 373 -10.87 17.96 35.19
N THR A 374 -11.70 17.12 34.62
CA THR A 374 -13.11 17.01 34.98
C THR A 374 -13.24 15.96 36.09
N ALA A 375 -14.09 16.20 37.08
CA ALA A 375 -14.42 15.17 38.06
C ALA A 375 -14.95 13.94 37.30
N PRO A 376 -14.48 12.71 37.58
CA PRO A 376 -14.83 11.53 36.86
C PRO A 376 -16.35 11.35 36.85
N ASN A 377 -16.92 11.23 35.65
CA ASN A 377 -18.29 10.82 35.50
C ASN A 377 -18.34 9.34 35.89
N THR A 378 -18.92 9.02 37.04
CA THR A 378 -18.86 7.72 37.71
C THR A 378 -19.47 6.57 36.85
N GLU A 379 -20.13 6.90 35.77
CA GLU A 379 -20.77 5.94 34.87
C GLU A 379 -19.87 5.45 33.69
N GLN A 380 -18.71 6.06 33.50
CA GLN A 380 -17.80 5.70 32.39
C GLN A 380 -16.77 4.64 32.81
N ARG A 381 -16.55 3.65 31.98
CA ARG A 381 -15.60 2.53 32.25
C ARG A 381 -14.16 3.02 32.44
N LEU A 382 -13.76 4.04 31.68
CA LEU A 382 -12.41 4.63 31.69
C LEU A 382 -12.34 5.97 32.44
N SER A 383 -13.24 6.18 33.40
CA SER A 383 -13.31 7.42 34.20
C SER A 383 -12.06 7.71 35.04
N HIS A 384 -11.21 6.71 35.26
CA HIS A 384 -9.93 6.84 35.96
C HIS A 384 -8.84 7.55 35.14
N LEU A 385 -8.99 7.60 33.80
CA LEU A 385 -8.03 8.24 32.91
C LEU A 385 -8.20 9.74 32.83
N ASP A 386 -7.09 10.48 32.94
CA ASP A 386 -7.07 11.92 32.68
C ASP A 386 -7.05 12.18 31.18
N PRO A 387 -8.06 12.85 30.60
CA PRO A 387 -8.08 13.17 29.16
C PRO A 387 -6.81 13.86 28.63
N GLY A 388 -6.14 14.65 29.48
CA GLY A 388 -4.93 15.40 29.13
C GLY A 388 -3.62 14.62 29.30
N GLN A 389 -3.64 13.50 30.04
CA GLN A 389 -2.43 12.73 30.38
C GLN A 389 -2.75 11.23 30.39
N GLN A 390 -2.97 10.68 29.21
CA GLN A 390 -3.24 9.25 29.06
C GLN A 390 -1.93 8.44 28.97
N PRO A 391 -1.91 7.17 29.41
CA PRO A 391 -0.74 6.31 29.30
C PRO A 391 -0.42 5.98 27.83
N PRO A 392 0.83 5.63 27.47
CA PRO A 392 1.16 5.15 26.14
C PRO A 392 0.44 3.82 25.84
N LEU A 393 0.07 3.62 24.57
CA LEU A 393 -0.60 2.41 24.10
C LEU A 393 0.40 1.46 23.45
N ALA A 394 0.17 0.15 23.57
CA ALA A 394 0.90 -0.85 22.80
C ALA A 394 0.76 -0.59 21.29
N VAL A 395 1.81 -0.88 20.51
CA VAL A 395 1.84 -0.53 19.07
C VAL A 395 0.73 -1.23 18.29
N THR A 396 0.40 -2.47 18.61
CA THR A 396 -0.72 -3.20 17.99
C THR A 396 -2.06 -2.52 18.25
N ASP A 397 -2.27 -1.97 19.46
CA ASP A 397 -3.48 -1.22 19.80
C ASP A 397 -3.56 0.11 19.05
N GLN A 398 -2.41 0.77 18.85
CA GLN A 398 -2.34 1.95 17.99
C GLN A 398 -2.75 1.62 16.54
N CYS A 399 -2.32 0.48 16.01
CA CYS A 399 -2.75 0.01 14.68
C CYS A 399 -4.26 -0.25 14.61
N ILE A 400 -4.82 -0.88 15.64
CA ILE A 400 -6.28 -1.15 15.73
C ILE A 400 -7.06 0.17 15.76
N LEU A 401 -6.63 1.16 16.55
CA LEU A 401 -7.29 2.46 16.62
C LEU A 401 -7.25 3.21 15.28
N LEU A 402 -6.13 3.15 14.54
CA LEU A 402 -6.03 3.74 13.21
C LEU A 402 -6.92 3.04 12.20
N ALA A 403 -7.05 1.71 12.29
CA ALA A 403 -7.96 0.95 11.44
C ALA A 403 -9.44 1.26 11.75
N LEU A 404 -9.81 1.41 13.03
CA LEU A 404 -11.14 1.87 13.44
C LEU A 404 -11.43 3.29 12.95
N CYS A 405 -10.45 4.19 13.00
CA CYS A 405 -10.57 5.53 12.45
C CYS A 405 -10.90 5.50 10.94
N LEU A 406 -10.22 4.67 10.17
CA LEU A 406 -10.52 4.47 8.74
C LEU A 406 -11.91 3.87 8.53
N ASN A 407 -12.32 2.93 9.37
CA ASN A 407 -13.66 2.34 9.30
C ASN A 407 -14.77 3.38 9.54
N ILE A 408 -14.56 4.33 10.46
CA ILE A 408 -15.48 5.48 10.65
C ILE A 408 -15.58 6.31 9.37
N HIS A 409 -14.46 6.57 8.70
CA HIS A 409 -14.43 7.28 7.42
C HIS A 409 -15.27 6.58 6.35
N ASN A 410 -15.18 5.27 6.26
CA ASN A 410 -15.85 4.48 5.22
C ASN A 410 -17.34 4.30 5.49
N THR A 411 -17.73 4.15 6.76
CA THR A 411 -19.12 3.81 7.16
C THR A 411 -20.00 5.03 7.43
N GLN A 412 -19.42 6.20 7.63
CA GLN A 412 -20.17 7.40 7.99
C GLN A 412 -20.08 8.47 6.90
N ALA A 413 -21.15 9.24 6.75
CA ALA A 413 -21.17 10.37 5.84
C ALA A 413 -20.08 11.39 6.19
N SER A 414 -19.47 11.99 5.17
CA SER A 414 -18.46 13.03 5.34
C SER A 414 -19.09 14.33 5.85
N HIS A 415 -19.02 14.57 7.15
CA HIS A 415 -19.46 15.81 7.80
C HIS A 415 -18.58 16.15 9.02
N GLY A 416 -18.81 17.34 9.60
CA GLY A 416 -17.97 17.85 10.68
C GLY A 416 -17.87 16.94 11.91
N LEU A 417 -18.96 16.25 12.30
CA LEU A 417 -18.95 15.35 13.45
C LEU A 417 -18.09 14.10 13.19
N THR A 418 -18.18 13.51 12.00
CA THR A 418 -17.33 12.39 11.58
C THR A 418 -15.85 12.79 11.64
N SER A 419 -15.52 13.98 11.12
CA SER A 419 -14.15 14.50 11.18
C SER A 419 -13.67 14.72 12.63
N GLU A 420 -14.54 15.15 13.54
CA GLU A 420 -14.19 15.31 14.96
C GLU A 420 -13.99 13.96 15.66
N GLN A 421 -14.83 12.97 15.36
CA GLN A 421 -14.63 11.60 15.86
C GLN A 421 -13.29 11.04 15.40
N MET A 422 -13.00 11.09 14.11
CA MET A 422 -11.73 10.62 13.54
C MET A 422 -10.53 11.36 14.16
N SER A 423 -10.65 12.70 14.37
CA SER A 423 -9.59 13.50 15.00
C SER A 423 -9.24 12.97 16.39
N ALA A 424 -10.24 12.56 17.20
CA ALA A 424 -10.00 12.01 18.53
C ALA A 424 -9.15 10.71 18.50
N PHE A 425 -9.39 9.83 17.53
CA PHE A 425 -8.58 8.61 17.34
C PHE A 425 -7.15 8.95 16.92
N VAL A 426 -7.01 9.84 15.94
CA VAL A 426 -5.69 10.26 15.42
C VAL A 426 -4.88 10.98 16.49
N GLU A 427 -5.47 11.91 17.23
CA GLU A 427 -4.82 12.66 18.32
C GLU A 427 -4.35 11.70 19.43
N ARG A 428 -5.16 10.69 19.77
CA ARG A 428 -4.80 9.69 20.78
C ARG A 428 -3.56 8.89 20.40
N VAL A 429 -3.44 8.47 19.14
CA VAL A 429 -2.26 7.76 18.64
C VAL A 429 -1.07 8.70 18.50
N ALA A 430 -1.27 9.88 17.93
CA ALA A 430 -0.22 10.87 17.70
C ALA A 430 0.38 11.46 18.99
N SER A 431 -0.30 11.34 20.15
CA SER A 431 0.22 11.83 21.44
C SER A 431 1.43 11.01 21.93
N HIS A 432 1.47 9.70 21.64
CA HIS A 432 2.54 8.80 22.08
C HIS A 432 2.89 7.79 20.98
N PRO A 433 3.44 8.24 19.83
CA PRO A 433 3.80 7.32 18.74
C PRO A 433 5.04 6.51 19.14
N GLN A 434 4.98 5.20 18.96
CA GLN A 434 6.06 4.29 19.35
C GLN A 434 6.74 3.60 18.15
N ASN A 435 6.15 3.69 16.94
CA ASN A 435 6.70 3.07 15.75
C ASN A 435 6.63 4.04 14.56
N TRP A 436 7.64 4.04 13.69
CA TRP A 436 7.76 4.94 12.55
C TRP A 436 6.55 4.83 11.59
N SER A 437 6.12 3.63 11.21
CA SER A 437 5.02 3.42 10.27
C SER A 437 3.66 3.82 10.87
N VAL A 438 3.47 3.56 12.16
CA VAL A 438 2.26 3.98 12.91
C VAL A 438 2.20 5.50 12.98
N HIS A 439 3.32 6.15 13.30
CA HIS A 439 3.37 7.62 13.34
C HIS A 439 3.15 8.23 11.94
N THR A 440 3.79 7.67 10.90
CA THR A 440 3.56 8.08 9.50
C THR A 440 2.07 8.00 9.15
N MET A 441 1.40 6.90 9.49
CA MET A 441 -0.02 6.73 9.22
C MET A 441 -0.88 7.71 10.02
N SER A 442 -0.58 7.96 11.30
CA SER A 442 -1.31 8.94 12.11
C SER A 442 -1.16 10.36 11.57
N LEU A 443 0.05 10.76 11.15
CA LEU A 443 0.31 12.08 10.52
C LEU A 443 -0.39 12.21 9.17
N LEU A 444 -0.44 11.14 8.37
CA LEU A 444 -1.18 11.12 7.11
C LEU A 444 -2.68 11.32 7.33
N LEU A 445 -3.28 10.58 8.27
CA LEU A 445 -4.70 10.73 8.60
C LEU A 445 -4.99 12.13 9.15
N ARG A 446 -4.11 12.69 10.00
CA ARG A 446 -4.22 14.07 10.45
C ARG A 446 -4.21 15.05 9.27
N ALA A 447 -3.27 14.90 8.36
CA ALA A 447 -3.19 15.74 7.17
C ALA A 447 -4.47 15.63 6.31
N ARG A 448 -5.06 14.43 6.18
CA ARG A 448 -6.35 14.25 5.49
C ARG A 448 -7.49 15.00 6.16
N LEU A 449 -7.61 14.94 7.48
CA LEU A 449 -8.64 15.64 8.26
C LEU A 449 -8.49 17.17 8.24
N GLU A 450 -7.28 17.66 8.15
CA GLU A 450 -6.96 19.09 8.11
C GLU A 450 -7.12 19.73 6.73
N SER A 451 -7.18 18.93 5.69
CA SER A 451 -7.16 19.41 4.29
C SER A 451 -8.33 20.30 3.90
N THR A 452 -9.48 20.10 4.53
CA THR A 452 -10.71 20.84 4.21
C THR A 452 -10.88 22.13 5.04
N ARG A 453 -9.98 22.37 5.99
CA ARG A 453 -10.05 23.51 6.90
C ARG A 453 -9.06 24.59 6.47
N THR A 454 -9.53 25.79 6.19
CA THR A 454 -8.71 26.93 5.70
C THR A 454 -7.50 27.27 6.55
N ARG A 455 -7.55 27.07 7.88
CA ARG A 455 -6.46 27.37 8.81
C ARG A 455 -5.39 26.30 8.88
N THR A 456 -5.68 25.08 8.44
CA THR A 456 -4.78 23.92 8.56
C THR A 456 -4.39 23.33 7.23
N VAL A 457 -4.98 23.78 6.10
CA VAL A 457 -4.71 23.27 4.76
C VAL A 457 -3.24 23.38 4.37
N GLU A 458 -2.57 24.46 4.77
CA GLU A 458 -1.14 24.65 4.49
C GLU A 458 -0.31 23.60 5.25
N ARG A 459 -0.52 23.44 6.55
CA ARG A 459 0.14 22.40 7.35
C ARG A 459 -0.14 21.01 6.78
N SER A 460 -1.38 20.72 6.41
CA SER A 460 -1.79 19.48 5.78
C SER A 460 -0.96 19.15 4.54
N THR A 461 -0.78 20.12 3.63
CA THR A 461 -0.02 19.96 2.39
C THR A 461 1.46 19.79 2.65
N LEU A 462 2.05 20.61 3.53
CA LEU A 462 3.46 20.51 3.92
C LEU A 462 3.77 19.20 4.64
N GLN A 463 2.87 18.75 5.53
CA GLN A 463 3.02 17.47 6.22
C GLN A 463 3.00 16.29 5.24
N LEU A 464 2.09 16.29 4.27
CA LEU A 464 2.03 15.25 3.26
C LEU A 464 3.29 15.24 2.38
N GLN A 465 3.79 16.42 1.97
CA GLN A 465 5.04 16.55 1.24
C GLN A 465 6.21 15.98 2.05
N ALA A 466 6.32 16.35 3.34
CA ALA A 466 7.38 15.86 4.21
C ALA A 466 7.35 14.34 4.39
N LEU A 467 6.16 13.73 4.50
CA LEU A 467 6.03 12.28 4.58
C LEU A 467 6.53 11.57 3.32
N ILE A 468 6.30 12.17 2.15
CA ILE A 468 6.82 11.64 0.87
C ILE A 468 8.34 11.78 0.80
N ASP A 469 8.87 12.95 1.14
CA ASP A 469 10.30 13.28 1.06
C ASP A 469 11.14 12.48 2.07
N GLN A 470 10.54 12.04 3.18
CA GLN A 470 11.20 11.26 4.21
C GLN A 470 11.33 9.78 3.87
N MET A 471 10.53 9.24 2.94
CA MET A 471 10.57 7.81 2.60
C MET A 471 11.97 7.32 2.17
N PRO A 472 12.73 7.99 1.30
CA PRO A 472 14.06 7.55 0.89
C PRO A 472 15.14 7.75 1.96
N THR A 473 14.87 8.46 3.05
CA THR A 473 15.88 8.76 4.08
C THR A 473 16.14 7.57 5.00
N ASN A 474 17.35 7.51 5.59
CA ASN A 474 17.77 6.46 6.53
C ASN A 474 17.56 6.84 8.01
N ASP A 475 16.52 7.63 8.32
CA ASP A 475 16.30 8.14 9.68
C ASP A 475 15.88 7.06 10.67
N SER A 476 15.29 5.97 10.17
CA SER A 476 14.83 4.83 10.96
C SER A 476 15.29 3.52 10.32
N SER A 477 15.48 2.47 11.12
CA SER A 477 15.88 1.17 10.61
C SER A 477 14.80 0.53 9.74
N ILE A 478 15.23 -0.28 8.76
CA ILE A 478 14.30 -1.02 7.89
C ILE A 478 13.36 -1.91 8.73
N ARG A 479 13.91 -2.56 9.75
CA ARG A 479 13.15 -3.38 10.69
C ARG A 479 11.99 -2.60 11.32
N GLU A 480 12.28 -1.43 11.85
CA GLU A 480 11.31 -0.51 12.46
C GLU A 480 10.17 -0.18 11.49
N ARG A 481 10.53 0.19 10.25
CA ARG A 481 9.58 0.61 9.23
C ARG A 481 8.67 -0.51 8.72
N VAL A 482 9.16 -1.75 8.65
CA VAL A 482 8.42 -2.89 8.07
C VAL A 482 7.63 -3.68 9.12
N ARG A 483 8.01 -3.62 10.41
CA ARG A 483 7.47 -4.45 11.50
C ARG A 483 5.94 -4.45 11.60
N PHE A 484 5.31 -3.29 11.46
CA PHE A 484 3.85 -3.13 11.55
C PHE A 484 3.18 -2.80 10.21
N PHE A 485 3.91 -2.85 9.10
CA PHE A 485 3.39 -2.50 7.77
C PHE A 485 2.12 -3.26 7.39
N HIS A 486 2.06 -4.56 7.66
CA HIS A 486 0.90 -5.39 7.32
C HIS A 486 -0.33 -5.13 8.21
N ALA A 487 -0.12 -4.57 9.40
CA ALA A 487 -1.16 -4.18 10.35
C ALA A 487 -1.70 -2.74 10.10
N LEU A 488 -1.25 -2.07 9.04
CA LEU A 488 -1.61 -0.71 8.67
C LEU A 488 -2.07 -0.64 7.22
N ASP A 489 -2.92 0.33 6.92
CA ASP A 489 -3.30 0.67 5.55
C ASP A 489 -2.49 1.87 5.02
N LEU A 490 -1.17 1.80 5.16
CA LEU A 490 -0.27 2.83 4.65
C LEU A 490 -0.29 2.83 3.11
N PRO A 491 -0.66 3.93 2.42
CA PRO A 491 -0.70 3.97 0.97
C PRO A 491 0.70 3.91 0.35
N ALA A 492 0.77 3.48 -0.91
CA ALA A 492 2.02 3.43 -1.65
C ALA A 492 2.57 4.85 -1.92
N LYS A 493 3.88 4.95 -2.17
CA LYS A 493 4.56 6.23 -2.43
C LYS A 493 3.89 7.03 -3.56
N TRP A 494 3.54 6.38 -4.67
CA TRP A 494 2.85 7.03 -5.80
C TRP A 494 1.42 7.45 -5.44
N SER A 495 0.71 6.69 -4.61
CA SER A 495 -0.63 7.07 -4.14
C SER A 495 -0.58 8.32 -3.28
N MET A 496 0.43 8.45 -2.41
CA MET A 496 0.64 9.68 -1.62
C MET A 496 1.04 10.86 -2.50
N GLN A 497 1.82 10.63 -3.55
CA GLN A 497 2.18 11.67 -4.52
C GLN A 497 0.95 12.11 -5.34
N CYS A 498 0.08 11.18 -5.71
CA CYS A 498 -1.20 11.49 -6.34
C CYS A 498 -2.10 12.33 -5.41
N GLU A 499 -2.24 11.92 -4.14
CA GLU A 499 -2.98 12.68 -3.13
C GLU A 499 -2.40 14.10 -2.93
N LEU A 500 -1.08 14.26 -2.96
CA LEU A 500 -0.45 15.59 -2.91
C LEU A 500 -0.81 16.44 -4.13
N ALA A 501 -0.81 15.85 -5.32
CA ALA A 501 -1.23 16.55 -6.53
C ALA A 501 -2.72 16.94 -6.49
N ASP A 502 -3.59 16.08 -5.95
CA ASP A 502 -5.01 16.40 -5.70
C ASP A 502 -5.15 17.61 -4.75
N ARG A 503 -4.27 17.72 -3.73
CA ARG A 503 -4.21 18.90 -2.87
C ARG A 503 -3.81 20.15 -3.65
N PHE A 504 -2.79 20.05 -4.50
CA PHE A 504 -2.41 21.18 -5.35
C PHE A 504 -3.55 21.64 -6.26
N VAL A 505 -4.33 20.70 -6.82
CA VAL A 505 -5.55 21.05 -7.58
C VAL A 505 -6.56 21.79 -6.70
N SER A 506 -6.82 21.30 -5.48
CA SER A 506 -7.80 21.88 -4.57
C SER A 506 -7.49 23.31 -4.13
N ILE A 507 -6.19 23.67 -4.05
CA ILE A 507 -5.72 25.02 -3.72
C ILE A 507 -5.43 25.88 -4.96
N GLY A 508 -5.70 25.36 -6.17
CA GLY A 508 -5.56 26.10 -7.42
C GLY A 508 -4.14 26.09 -8.03
N MET A 509 -3.21 25.30 -7.50
CA MET A 509 -1.84 25.17 -8.03
C MET A 509 -1.77 24.14 -9.16
N LEU A 510 -2.53 24.35 -10.24
CA LEU A 510 -2.72 23.38 -11.32
C LEU A 510 -1.43 22.97 -12.03
N ARG A 511 -0.45 23.86 -12.17
CA ARG A 511 0.83 23.54 -12.82
C ARG A 511 1.67 22.56 -11.99
N SER A 512 1.76 22.79 -10.69
CA SER A 512 2.49 21.88 -9.78
C SER A 512 1.80 20.52 -9.68
N ALA A 513 0.46 20.51 -9.73
CA ALA A 513 -0.31 19.27 -9.82
C ALA A 513 0.01 18.52 -11.10
N LEU A 514 -0.01 19.21 -12.25
CA LEU A 514 0.30 18.63 -13.56
C LEU A 514 1.69 17.99 -13.59
N GLU A 515 2.73 18.74 -13.16
CA GLU A 515 4.11 18.21 -13.07
C GLU A 515 4.19 16.95 -12.18
N THR A 516 3.43 16.90 -11.10
CA THR A 516 3.41 15.73 -10.21
C THR A 516 2.72 14.54 -10.86
N TYR A 517 1.56 14.74 -11.50
CA TYR A 517 0.85 13.67 -12.21
C TYR A 517 1.64 13.13 -13.40
N GLU A 518 2.32 14.01 -14.18
CA GLU A 518 3.21 13.61 -15.27
C GLU A 518 4.38 12.76 -14.76
N ARG A 519 4.99 13.15 -13.64
CA ARG A 519 6.11 12.41 -13.04
C ARG A 519 5.73 11.00 -12.59
N ILE A 520 4.49 10.81 -12.12
CA ILE A 520 3.96 9.50 -11.72
C ILE A 520 3.14 8.83 -12.83
N GLU A 521 3.09 9.44 -14.03
CA GLU A 521 2.42 8.92 -15.23
C GLU A 521 0.95 8.53 -15.01
N MET A 522 0.24 9.32 -14.21
CA MET A 522 -1.20 9.18 -13.98
C MET A 522 -1.98 9.95 -15.05
N TRP A 523 -2.02 9.38 -16.26
CA TRP A 523 -2.53 10.07 -17.47
C TRP A 523 -3.98 10.53 -17.37
N GLU A 524 -4.82 9.83 -16.61
CA GLU A 524 -6.20 10.27 -16.36
C GLU A 524 -6.25 11.62 -15.64
N HIS A 525 -5.44 11.77 -14.59
CA HIS A 525 -5.34 13.01 -13.82
C HIS A 525 -4.64 14.11 -14.61
N VAL A 526 -3.65 13.76 -15.44
CA VAL A 526 -3.01 14.70 -16.39
C VAL A 526 -4.04 15.29 -17.32
N VAL A 527 -4.86 14.45 -17.97
CA VAL A 527 -5.91 14.88 -18.89
C VAL A 527 -6.97 15.73 -18.18
N GLN A 528 -7.39 15.35 -16.98
CA GLN A 528 -8.33 16.14 -16.17
C GLN A 528 -7.75 17.51 -15.81
N CYS A 529 -6.48 17.55 -15.40
CA CYS A 529 -5.78 18.78 -15.05
C CYS A 529 -5.62 19.71 -16.27
N LEU A 530 -5.26 19.17 -17.44
CA LEU A 530 -5.23 19.91 -18.71
C LEU A 530 -6.62 20.42 -19.09
N GLY A 531 -7.67 19.64 -18.83
CA GLY A 531 -9.05 20.08 -18.99
C GLY A 531 -9.41 21.29 -18.13
N LEU A 532 -8.97 21.32 -16.85
CA LEU A 532 -9.15 22.47 -15.96
C LEU A 532 -8.35 23.70 -16.43
N LEU A 533 -7.23 23.50 -17.12
CA LEU A 533 -6.43 24.56 -17.74
C LEU A 533 -7.00 25.03 -19.08
N GLY A 534 -8.07 24.39 -19.61
CA GLY A 534 -8.65 24.69 -20.92
C GLY A 534 -7.88 24.09 -22.10
N GLN A 535 -6.92 23.20 -21.86
CA GLN A 535 -6.03 22.57 -22.84
C GLN A 535 -6.53 21.18 -23.27
N HIS A 536 -7.81 21.03 -23.55
CA HIS A 536 -8.44 19.74 -23.90
C HIS A 536 -7.80 19.05 -25.11
N GLN A 537 -7.34 19.82 -26.11
CA GLN A 537 -6.72 19.26 -27.30
C GLN A 537 -5.38 18.61 -26.98
N GLU A 538 -4.57 19.27 -26.15
CA GLU A 538 -3.27 18.76 -25.72
C GLU A 538 -3.41 17.41 -24.97
N GLY A 539 -4.41 17.29 -24.11
CA GLY A 539 -4.73 16.02 -23.44
C GLY A 539 -5.05 14.88 -24.40
N ARG A 540 -5.85 15.17 -25.47
CA ARG A 540 -6.13 14.18 -26.52
C ARG A 540 -4.90 13.78 -27.31
N ASP A 541 -4.08 14.75 -27.69
CA ASP A 541 -2.87 14.53 -28.48
C ASP A 541 -1.83 13.71 -27.69
N ILE A 542 -1.69 13.94 -26.39
CA ILE A 542 -0.82 13.12 -25.51
C ILE A 542 -1.26 11.64 -25.52
N VAL A 543 -2.54 11.36 -25.31
CA VAL A 543 -3.05 9.98 -25.26
C VAL A 543 -2.88 9.28 -26.62
N ARG A 544 -3.15 9.97 -27.72
CA ARG A 544 -2.94 9.45 -29.08
C ARG A 544 -1.46 9.16 -29.36
N ASP A 545 -0.59 10.11 -29.04
CA ASP A 545 0.86 9.98 -29.24
C ASP A 545 1.45 8.80 -28.46
N LEU A 546 0.92 8.54 -27.25
CA LEU A 546 1.31 7.37 -26.44
C LEU A 546 0.83 6.06 -27.09
N LEU A 547 -0.44 5.98 -27.50
CA LEU A 547 -1.01 4.78 -28.14
C LEU A 547 -0.37 4.46 -29.49
N GLU A 548 -0.07 5.48 -30.28
CA GLU A 548 0.57 5.32 -31.61
C GLU A 548 2.10 5.17 -31.51
N GLY A 549 2.67 5.26 -30.31
CA GLY A 549 4.11 5.18 -30.07
C GLY A 549 4.92 6.32 -30.68
N ARG A 550 4.28 7.46 -30.98
CA ARG A 550 4.97 8.66 -31.47
C ARG A 550 5.78 9.35 -30.40
N LYS A 551 5.34 9.25 -29.14
CA LYS A 551 6.06 9.73 -27.96
C LYS A 551 6.17 8.59 -26.96
N THR A 552 7.28 8.51 -26.28
CA THR A 552 7.40 7.70 -25.07
C THR A 552 6.90 8.52 -23.88
N GLU A 553 6.51 7.84 -22.82
CA GLU A 553 6.13 8.50 -21.55
C GLU A 553 7.26 9.40 -21.04
N ALA A 554 8.50 8.99 -21.22
CA ALA A 554 9.69 9.80 -20.92
C ALA A 554 9.78 11.08 -21.77
N ASP A 555 9.36 11.06 -23.04
CA ASP A 555 9.40 12.23 -23.91
C ASP A 555 8.38 13.30 -23.49
N VAL A 556 7.22 12.88 -22.99
CA VAL A 556 6.19 13.80 -22.45
C VAL A 556 6.73 14.54 -21.21
N GLN A 557 7.40 13.83 -20.31
CA GLN A 557 8.02 14.41 -19.11
C GLN A 557 9.15 15.42 -19.45
N LEU A 558 9.88 15.20 -20.54
CA LEU A 558 10.99 16.08 -20.97
C LEU A 558 10.50 17.40 -21.58
N GLN A 559 9.31 17.47 -22.15
CA GLN A 559 8.76 18.72 -22.68
C GLN A 559 8.49 19.76 -21.59
N THR A 560 8.16 19.33 -20.38
CA THR A 560 7.96 20.18 -19.21
C THR A 560 9.28 20.70 -18.63
N LYS A 561 10.37 19.95 -18.81
CA LYS A 561 11.73 20.35 -18.42
C LYS A 561 12.58 20.60 -19.67
N ARG A 562 12.71 21.85 -20.11
CA ARG A 562 13.65 22.27 -21.17
C ARG A 562 15.12 22.08 -20.77
N ILE A 563 15.55 20.86 -20.50
CA ILE A 563 16.97 20.51 -20.32
C ILE A 563 17.26 19.34 -21.27
N ALA A 564 17.94 19.72 -22.37
CA ALA A 564 18.40 18.79 -23.38
C ALA A 564 19.45 17.83 -22.81
N THR A 565 19.20 16.55 -22.85
CA THR A 565 20.22 15.53 -23.04
C THR A 565 19.70 14.53 -24.05
N SER A 566 20.37 14.49 -25.20
CA SER A 566 20.10 13.57 -26.29
C SER A 566 20.33 12.14 -25.83
N THR A 567 19.25 11.42 -25.55
CA THR A 567 19.30 9.97 -25.36
C THR A 567 18.48 9.26 -26.42
N SER A 568 19.12 8.29 -27.02
CA SER A 568 18.74 7.47 -28.16
C SER A 568 17.24 7.12 -28.23
N ARG A 569 16.66 7.29 -29.41
CA ARG A 569 15.34 6.79 -29.80
C ARG A 569 15.31 5.25 -29.69
N ILE A 570 14.84 4.75 -28.55
CA ILE A 570 14.50 3.35 -28.39
C ILE A 570 13.00 3.22 -28.67
N PRO A 571 12.56 2.27 -29.53
CA PRO A 571 11.14 2.07 -29.78
C PRO A 571 10.39 1.85 -28.46
N PRO A 572 9.15 2.39 -28.31
CA PRO A 572 8.39 2.23 -27.08
C PRO A 572 8.22 0.75 -26.77
N ALA A 573 8.48 0.37 -25.51
CA ALA A 573 8.09 -0.93 -25.02
C ALA A 573 6.57 -1.08 -25.21
N ARG A 574 6.12 -2.22 -25.73
CA ARG A 574 4.69 -2.50 -25.86
C ARG A 574 4.08 -2.43 -24.46
N PHE A 575 3.02 -1.66 -24.28
CA PHE A 575 2.29 -1.63 -23.03
C PHE A 575 1.78 -3.02 -22.66
N ALA A 576 1.74 -3.36 -21.39
CA ALA A 576 0.95 -4.49 -20.93
C ALA A 576 -0.49 -4.34 -21.45
N LYS A 577 -1.08 -5.42 -21.96
CA LYS A 577 -2.41 -5.39 -22.62
C LYS A 577 -3.47 -4.67 -21.79
N ALA A 578 -3.46 -4.90 -20.49
CA ALA A 578 -4.41 -4.26 -19.57
C ALA A 578 -4.21 -2.73 -19.51
N ARG A 579 -2.97 -2.25 -19.55
CA ARG A 579 -2.66 -0.82 -19.56
C ARG A 579 -3.01 -0.16 -20.89
N GLU A 580 -2.69 -0.81 -22.00
CA GLU A 580 -3.08 -0.35 -23.34
C GLU A 580 -4.61 -0.19 -23.44
N ALA A 581 -5.36 -1.18 -22.93
CA ALA A 581 -6.81 -1.11 -22.85
C ALA A 581 -7.32 0.08 -22.01
N LYS A 582 -6.61 0.41 -20.92
CA LYS A 582 -6.94 1.56 -20.09
C LYS A 582 -6.76 2.89 -20.83
N LEU A 583 -5.67 3.04 -21.60
CA LEU A 583 -5.44 4.23 -22.43
C LEU A 583 -6.48 4.36 -23.56
N TRP A 584 -6.88 3.24 -24.20
CA TRP A 584 -7.96 3.23 -25.17
C TRP A 584 -9.31 3.65 -24.56
N CYS A 585 -9.61 3.22 -23.33
CA CYS A 585 -10.78 3.68 -22.60
C CYS A 585 -10.73 5.20 -22.34
N LEU A 586 -9.55 5.71 -21.94
CA LEU A 586 -9.36 7.15 -21.73
C LEU A 586 -9.54 7.95 -23.03
N LEU A 587 -9.03 7.43 -24.15
CA LEU A 587 -9.27 8.07 -25.46
C LEU A 587 -10.76 8.09 -25.82
N GLY A 588 -11.49 7.00 -25.54
CA GLY A 588 -12.94 6.94 -25.74
C GLY A 588 -13.71 7.95 -24.87
N ASP A 589 -13.25 8.21 -23.65
CA ASP A 589 -13.84 9.24 -22.78
C ASP A 589 -13.60 10.67 -23.33
N LEU A 590 -12.49 10.88 -24.08
CA LEU A 590 -12.12 12.16 -24.69
C LEU A 590 -12.73 12.40 -26.07
N GLU A 591 -13.14 11.35 -26.77
CA GLU A 591 -13.66 11.37 -28.13
C GLU A 591 -15.06 10.73 -28.21
N PRO A 592 -16.12 11.43 -27.76
CA PRO A 592 -17.46 10.86 -27.67
C PRO A 592 -18.02 10.33 -29.01
N GLU A 593 -17.61 10.92 -30.13
CA GLU A 593 -18.05 10.51 -31.47
C GLU A 593 -17.57 9.11 -31.87
N GLN A 594 -16.43 8.69 -31.34
CA GLN A 594 -15.80 7.40 -31.63
C GLN A 594 -15.69 6.49 -30.37
N ALA A 595 -16.35 6.88 -29.29
CA ALA A 595 -16.22 6.25 -27.98
C ALA A 595 -16.48 4.73 -28.02
N GLU A 596 -17.54 4.30 -28.69
CA GLU A 596 -17.88 2.87 -28.79
C GLU A 596 -16.78 2.07 -29.46
N SER A 597 -16.19 2.57 -30.55
CA SER A 597 -15.10 1.88 -31.26
C SER A 597 -13.84 1.77 -30.41
N HIS A 598 -13.50 2.82 -29.65
CA HIS A 598 -12.35 2.82 -28.75
C HIS A 598 -12.54 1.85 -27.59
N TYR A 599 -13.74 1.82 -26.97
CA TYR A 599 -14.04 0.88 -25.88
C TYR A 599 -14.08 -0.58 -26.34
N LEU A 600 -14.60 -0.87 -27.56
CA LEU A 600 -14.57 -2.21 -28.14
C LEU A 600 -13.13 -2.63 -28.44
N HIS A 601 -12.31 -1.72 -28.97
CA HIS A 601 -10.89 -2.00 -29.20
C HIS A 601 -10.17 -2.27 -27.88
N ALA A 602 -10.43 -1.49 -26.83
CA ALA A 602 -9.90 -1.73 -25.47
C ALA A 602 -10.27 -3.13 -24.93
N TRP A 603 -11.53 -3.54 -25.17
CA TRP A 603 -12.04 -4.85 -24.80
C TRP A 603 -11.30 -5.99 -25.51
N ASP A 604 -11.07 -5.85 -26.82
CA ASP A 604 -10.37 -6.84 -27.63
C ASP A 604 -8.86 -6.92 -27.31
N VAL A 605 -8.18 -5.78 -27.13
CA VAL A 605 -6.76 -5.72 -26.75
C VAL A 605 -6.50 -6.38 -25.41
N SER A 606 -7.45 -6.25 -24.45
CA SER A 606 -7.34 -6.89 -23.14
C SER A 606 -7.69 -8.38 -23.13
N ASP A 607 -7.90 -9.02 -24.28
CA ASP A 607 -8.41 -10.40 -24.37
C ASP A 607 -9.72 -10.60 -23.57
N GLN A 608 -10.59 -9.59 -23.58
CA GLN A 608 -11.90 -9.57 -22.92
C GLN A 608 -11.86 -9.63 -21.37
N THR A 609 -10.77 -9.17 -20.78
CA THR A 609 -10.58 -9.19 -19.31
C THR A 609 -10.75 -7.81 -18.66
N SER A 610 -10.76 -6.70 -19.40
CA SER A 610 -10.83 -5.35 -18.82
C SER A 610 -12.21 -5.02 -18.26
N ALA A 611 -12.33 -4.93 -16.93
CA ALA A 611 -13.53 -4.46 -16.24
C ALA A 611 -13.87 -3.02 -16.64
N ARG A 612 -12.86 -2.16 -16.82
CA ARG A 612 -13.03 -0.77 -17.22
C ARG A 612 -13.66 -0.64 -18.61
N ALA A 613 -13.16 -1.38 -19.61
CA ALA A 613 -13.71 -1.35 -20.96
C ALA A 613 -15.19 -1.79 -20.96
N ALA A 614 -15.50 -2.89 -20.26
CA ALA A 614 -16.88 -3.37 -20.10
C ALA A 614 -17.78 -2.34 -19.38
N ARG A 615 -17.27 -1.65 -18.36
CA ARG A 615 -17.99 -0.59 -17.64
C ARG A 615 -18.25 0.62 -18.52
N SER A 616 -17.27 1.06 -19.30
CA SER A 616 -17.40 2.20 -20.22
C SER A 616 -18.42 1.90 -21.31
N LEU A 617 -18.40 0.69 -21.91
CA LEU A 617 -19.44 0.24 -22.86
C LEU A 617 -20.82 0.18 -22.22
N GLY A 618 -20.93 -0.32 -21.01
CA GLY A 618 -22.17 -0.35 -20.25
C GLY A 618 -22.72 1.04 -20.01
N GLY A 619 -21.88 2.00 -19.63
CA GLY A 619 -22.22 3.41 -19.44
C GLY A 619 -22.63 4.09 -20.73
N TYR A 620 -21.91 3.84 -21.82
CA TYR A 620 -22.21 4.38 -23.15
C TYR A 620 -23.61 3.93 -23.65
N HIS A 621 -23.89 2.63 -23.62
CA HIS A 621 -25.20 2.12 -24.01
C HIS A 621 -26.33 2.57 -23.06
N PHE A 622 -26.02 2.72 -21.77
CA PHE A 622 -26.98 3.26 -20.80
C PHE A 622 -27.36 4.71 -21.14
N ALA A 623 -26.39 5.55 -21.50
CA ALA A 623 -26.61 6.93 -21.93
C ALA A 623 -27.44 7.02 -23.22
N LEU A 624 -27.28 6.04 -24.11
CA LEU A 624 -28.10 5.92 -25.35
C LEU A 624 -29.47 5.28 -25.12
N HIS A 625 -29.87 5.02 -23.87
CA HIS A 625 -31.10 4.31 -23.50
C HIS A 625 -31.23 2.89 -24.06
N ALA A 626 -30.13 2.27 -24.49
CA ALA A 626 -30.06 0.88 -24.95
C ALA A 626 -29.86 -0.06 -23.73
N HIS A 627 -30.88 -0.13 -22.87
CA HIS A 627 -30.77 -0.78 -21.54
C HIS A 627 -30.45 -2.28 -21.60
N GLU A 628 -30.87 -2.98 -22.65
CA GLU A 628 -30.52 -4.39 -22.83
C GLU A 628 -29.02 -4.59 -23.05
N GLN A 629 -28.43 -3.81 -23.95
CA GLN A 629 -27.00 -3.85 -24.24
C GLN A 629 -26.20 -3.37 -23.03
N ALA A 630 -26.64 -2.29 -22.38
CA ALA A 630 -26.04 -1.82 -21.13
C ALA A 630 -26.00 -2.93 -20.07
N ALA A 631 -27.10 -3.64 -19.86
CA ALA A 631 -27.16 -4.75 -18.90
C ALA A 631 -26.22 -5.92 -19.25
N VAL A 632 -26.01 -6.20 -20.54
CA VAL A 632 -25.04 -7.23 -20.96
C VAL A 632 -23.62 -6.85 -20.56
N TRP A 633 -23.20 -5.62 -20.86
CA TRP A 633 -21.86 -5.15 -20.57
C TRP A 633 -21.63 -4.96 -19.06
N LEU A 634 -22.58 -4.38 -18.34
CA LEU A 634 -22.49 -4.21 -16.89
C LEU A 634 -22.44 -5.55 -16.15
N ARG A 635 -23.15 -6.60 -16.63
CA ARG A 635 -23.00 -7.96 -16.10
C ARG A 635 -21.58 -8.52 -16.29
N ARG A 636 -20.93 -8.23 -17.42
CA ARG A 636 -19.53 -8.60 -17.63
C ARG A 636 -18.63 -7.88 -16.64
N THR A 637 -18.84 -6.57 -16.46
CA THR A 637 -18.09 -5.77 -15.47
C THR A 637 -18.15 -6.37 -14.08
N VAL A 638 -19.34 -6.65 -13.55
CA VAL A 638 -19.50 -7.17 -12.17
C VAL A 638 -19.05 -8.62 -12.01
N ARG A 639 -18.93 -9.38 -13.11
CA ARG A 639 -18.30 -10.71 -13.08
C ARG A 639 -16.78 -10.63 -12.98
N ILE A 640 -16.16 -9.64 -13.61
CA ILE A 640 -14.70 -9.43 -13.57
C ILE A 640 -14.33 -8.79 -12.24
N ASN A 641 -14.98 -7.68 -11.88
CA ASN A 641 -14.76 -6.98 -10.62
C ASN A 641 -16.09 -6.79 -9.87
N ALA A 642 -16.33 -7.66 -8.89
CA ALA A 642 -17.55 -7.65 -8.08
C ALA A 642 -17.60 -6.50 -7.07
N LEU A 643 -16.49 -5.81 -6.81
CA LEU A 643 -16.41 -4.67 -5.87
C LEU A 643 -16.89 -3.35 -6.49
N ASN A 644 -17.17 -3.31 -7.78
CA ASN A 644 -17.57 -2.09 -8.46
C ASN A 644 -19.03 -1.72 -8.17
N THR A 645 -19.27 -0.99 -7.08
CA THR A 645 -20.59 -0.55 -6.61
C THR A 645 -21.33 0.24 -7.69
N ARG A 646 -20.64 1.13 -8.40
CA ARG A 646 -21.23 1.94 -9.47
C ARG A 646 -21.77 1.07 -10.61
N ALA A 647 -21.07 0.00 -10.98
CA ALA A 647 -21.54 -0.94 -12.01
C ALA A 647 -22.77 -1.72 -11.54
N TRP A 648 -22.82 -2.14 -10.26
CA TRP A 648 -24.03 -2.77 -9.69
C TRP A 648 -25.22 -1.83 -9.69
N PHE A 649 -25.03 -0.56 -9.30
CA PHE A 649 -26.07 0.46 -9.32
C PHE A 649 -26.62 0.66 -10.74
N MET A 650 -25.75 0.89 -11.73
CA MET A 650 -26.16 1.08 -13.12
C MET A 650 -26.84 -0.16 -13.70
N LEU A 651 -26.41 -1.35 -13.32
CA LEU A 651 -27.05 -2.61 -13.70
C LEU A 651 -28.47 -2.71 -13.13
N GLY A 652 -28.66 -2.36 -11.85
CA GLY A 652 -29.95 -2.28 -11.21
C GLY A 652 -30.90 -1.28 -11.93
N CYS A 653 -30.40 -0.09 -12.27
CA CYS A 653 -31.14 0.91 -13.05
C CYS A 653 -31.53 0.39 -14.44
N SER A 654 -30.62 -0.33 -15.13
CA SER A 654 -30.89 -0.93 -16.43
C SER A 654 -32.02 -1.96 -16.33
N TYR A 655 -31.97 -2.84 -15.34
CA TYR A 655 -33.03 -3.84 -15.09
C TYR A 655 -34.36 -3.20 -14.73
N MET A 656 -34.39 -2.10 -13.95
CA MET A 656 -35.64 -1.36 -13.69
C MET A 656 -36.26 -0.81 -14.96
N ARG A 657 -35.44 -0.24 -15.87
CA ARG A 657 -35.92 0.27 -17.17
C ARG A 657 -36.45 -0.85 -18.09
N MET A 658 -35.97 -2.08 -17.90
CA MET A 658 -36.42 -3.27 -18.62
C MET A 658 -37.58 -4.00 -17.90
N GLU A 659 -38.11 -3.44 -16.81
CA GLU A 659 -39.17 -4.02 -15.97
C GLU A 659 -38.81 -5.38 -15.33
N ARG A 660 -37.47 -5.67 -15.20
CA ARG A 660 -36.94 -6.87 -14.60
C ARG A 660 -36.72 -6.69 -13.09
N TRP A 661 -37.79 -6.57 -12.34
CA TRP A 661 -37.80 -6.11 -10.95
C TRP A 661 -36.99 -6.98 -9.98
N LEU A 662 -37.03 -8.31 -10.15
CA LEU A 662 -36.32 -9.25 -9.27
C LEU A 662 -34.82 -9.11 -9.43
N GLU A 663 -34.33 -8.94 -10.65
CA GLU A 663 -32.92 -8.81 -10.95
C GLU A 663 -32.41 -7.41 -10.56
N ALA A 664 -33.26 -6.38 -10.72
CA ALA A 664 -32.97 -5.04 -10.23
C ALA A 664 -32.77 -5.05 -8.70
N ALA A 665 -33.69 -5.69 -7.97
CA ALA A 665 -33.60 -5.84 -6.51
C ALA A 665 -32.34 -6.61 -6.08
N ALA A 666 -31.96 -7.66 -6.83
CA ALA A 666 -30.75 -8.41 -6.55
C ALA A 666 -29.46 -7.57 -6.77
N ALA A 667 -29.44 -6.76 -7.84
CA ALA A 667 -28.32 -5.88 -8.13
C ALA A 667 -28.19 -4.76 -7.08
N PHE A 668 -29.29 -4.11 -6.69
CA PHE A 668 -29.26 -3.08 -5.64
C PHE A 668 -28.92 -3.65 -4.26
N ARG A 669 -29.33 -4.88 -3.94
CA ARG A 669 -28.90 -5.55 -2.70
C ARG A 669 -27.40 -5.78 -2.66
N LYS A 670 -26.77 -6.11 -3.80
CA LYS A 670 -25.30 -6.18 -3.89
C LYS A 670 -24.65 -4.81 -3.74
N CYS A 671 -25.26 -3.78 -4.34
CA CYS A 671 -24.80 -2.41 -4.20
C CYS A 671 -24.79 -1.96 -2.72
N THR A 672 -25.92 -2.12 -2.02
CA THR A 672 -26.02 -1.76 -0.60
C THR A 672 -25.07 -2.58 0.29
N ALA A 673 -24.88 -3.86 0.01
CA ALA A 673 -23.95 -4.71 0.77
C ALA A 673 -22.47 -4.31 0.60
N LEU A 674 -22.14 -3.54 -0.43
CA LEU A 674 -20.78 -2.99 -0.64
C LEU A 674 -20.62 -1.57 -0.07
N GLU A 675 -21.72 -0.86 0.20
CA GLU A 675 -21.72 0.51 0.73
C GLU A 675 -22.13 0.59 2.22
N GLU A 676 -22.52 -0.53 2.83
CA GLU A 676 -22.81 -0.64 4.26
C GLU A 676 -21.51 -0.90 5.07
#